data_78451f7192e9d18ca5dde32ae572e524
#
_entry.id   78451f7192e9d18ca5dde32ae572e524
#
_cell.length_a   1.000
_cell.length_b   1.000
_cell.length_c   1.000
_cell.angle_alpha   90.00
_cell.angle_beta   90.00
_cell.angle_gamma   90.00
#
_symmetry.space_group_name_H-M   'P 1'
#
loop_
_entity.id
_entity.type
_entity.pdbx_description
1 polymer ?
#
loop_
_entity_poly.entity_id
_entity_poly.type
_entity_poly.pdbx_seq_one_letter_code
_entity_poly.pdbx_strand_id
1 'polypeptide(L)'
;MTTLPNPPKDQAPAAAAPAPAGAAAAVRHFGRFQLLRLLGKSMRSMMWLVSDPRSDQELVLAMPRQKPGDDAGLQRWLSLARQVSRIEHPGLAHAVEVGEQERWPFIAYDRGASVLLSERIGSQGLPPTELVSLLLPALQGLAQVHEAGRQHLDLHAGMLQLPEAGGSRLMGLGVCLAETGQLFNQALAQRQAAEQDVLALGLVLHHALAGAPALGLSDVMQAVARLPPWGRDAVSLPRLEIQPLPAPLRAIINRATDRQQRQRYRSARSFERALSGWLKTADSANGGPLALLMDRVRSQGLLPAMPGGAARARSLLYMDKQGMPTLADVVLQDVGLSFELLRQVNSAGVRAAMAPGSGPILTVRRAMTLIGLDAVRRAGQVLKPWPGPLNEEQATALDRQIDLAHRAGHAARLLRPAGYDAELVYLLTLMQRLGRLVVQYHFPDEAGQIQRLMQAAPGPRASEPDEPGMVEELAAFTVLGFDIEALGQAVGRHWGMDESALLMMRRLPLALPVHASKIDADLLRCTASCANELIDATGLPEPGRQVALQRTHQRYARVLHVSLEDLQNAAKGVSSVATPEQAVQMPAVEGYQDHAEGETESPTSPSATPAAALAAVAAVAAGAQAGGGADPSTAAGAAVSTGNLRSRLRSRAQDQPS
;
A
#
# COMPACT_ATOMS: atom_id res chain seq x y z
N MET A 1 -27.63 67.16 30.62
CA MET A 1 -27.04 67.12 31.96
C MET A 1 -27.86 66.18 32.81
N THR A 2 -27.39 64.94 32.91
CA THR A 2 -27.89 63.99 33.92
C THR A 2 -26.76 62.99 34.13
N THR A 3 -26.21 63.06 35.32
CA THR A 3 -25.03 62.38 35.84
C THR A 3 -25.31 60.90 36.07
N LEU A 4 -24.40 60.04 35.58
CA LEU A 4 -24.31 58.65 35.91
C LEU A 4 -23.69 58.43 37.29
N PRO A 5 -24.13 57.49 38.12
CA PRO A 5 -23.52 57.13 39.37
C PRO A 5 -22.31 56.20 39.23
N ASN A 6 -21.28 56.48 40.09
CA ASN A 6 -20.06 55.66 40.22
C ASN A 6 -20.31 54.24 40.70
N PRO A 7 -19.48 53.28 40.32
CA PRO A 7 -19.51 51.90 40.86
C PRO A 7 -18.88 51.84 42.27
N PRO A 8 -19.30 50.89 43.11
CA PRO A 8 -18.76 50.77 44.48
C PRO A 8 -17.38 50.09 44.48
N LYS A 9 -16.54 50.54 45.42
CA LYS A 9 -15.19 50.06 45.69
C LYS A 9 -15.13 48.66 46.23
N ASP A 10 -14.10 48.01 45.79
CA ASP A 10 -13.37 46.87 46.33
C ASP A 10 -13.80 46.33 47.71
N GLN A 11 -14.33 45.10 47.72
CA GLN A 11 -14.21 44.19 48.86
C GLN A 11 -13.25 43.07 48.45
N ALA A 12 -12.12 43.00 49.16
CA ALA A 12 -11.17 41.89 49.08
C ALA A 12 -11.86 40.57 49.43
N PRO A 13 -11.56 39.45 48.72
CA PRO A 13 -12.12 38.14 49.08
C PRO A 13 -11.54 37.71 50.45
N ALA A 14 -12.42 37.39 51.36
CA ALA A 14 -12.09 36.76 52.64
C ALA A 14 -11.30 35.48 52.42
N ALA A 15 -10.19 35.33 53.14
CA ALA A 15 -9.39 34.11 53.15
C ALA A 15 -10.26 32.89 53.43
N ALA A 16 -10.30 31.97 52.47
CA ALA A 16 -10.95 30.66 52.63
C ALA A 16 -10.27 29.92 53.80
N ALA A 17 -11.06 29.50 54.78
CA ALA A 17 -10.61 28.64 55.85
C ALA A 17 -10.02 27.34 55.27
N PRO A 18 -8.95 26.78 55.86
CA PRO A 18 -8.38 25.52 55.39
C PRO A 18 -9.44 24.40 55.51
N ALA A 19 -9.67 23.72 54.38
CA ALA A 19 -10.50 22.54 54.36
C ALA A 19 -9.98 21.49 55.39
N PRO A 20 -10.85 20.79 56.10
CA PRO A 20 -10.43 19.80 57.08
C PRO A 20 -9.63 18.71 56.39
N ALA A 21 -8.37 18.57 56.83
CA ALA A 21 -7.52 17.47 56.43
C ALA A 21 -8.14 16.14 56.89
N GLY A 22 -8.31 15.22 55.92
CA GLY A 22 -8.41 13.78 56.22
C GLY A 22 -9.82 13.24 56.55
N ALA A 23 -10.73 13.29 55.58
CA ALA A 23 -11.61 12.12 55.45
C ALA A 23 -10.80 11.07 54.69
N ALA A 24 -10.26 10.10 55.40
CA ALA A 24 -9.71 8.89 54.74
C ALA A 24 -10.80 8.35 53.83
N ALA A 25 -10.57 8.41 52.49
CA ALA A 25 -11.53 7.92 51.53
C ALA A 25 -11.78 6.44 51.87
N ALA A 26 -13.05 6.13 52.18
CA ALA A 26 -13.42 4.81 52.59
C ALA A 26 -12.93 3.84 51.50
N VAL A 27 -12.03 2.96 51.87
CA VAL A 27 -11.42 1.97 50.96
C VAL A 27 -12.55 1.10 50.41
N ARG A 28 -12.84 1.16 49.15
CA ARG A 28 -13.87 0.36 48.49
C ARG A 28 -13.33 -1.03 48.24
N HIS A 29 -14.05 -2.04 48.67
CA HIS A 29 -13.70 -3.44 48.45
C HIS A 29 -14.65 -4.08 47.44
N PHE A 30 -14.13 -5.01 46.65
CA PHE A 30 -14.86 -5.94 45.84
C PHE A 30 -14.39 -7.34 46.25
N GLY A 31 -15.08 -7.92 47.22
CA GLY A 31 -14.63 -9.12 47.89
C GLY A 31 -13.26 -8.98 48.52
N ARG A 32 -12.29 -9.77 48.05
CA ARG A 32 -10.90 -9.67 48.51
C ARG A 32 -10.16 -8.49 47.94
N PHE A 33 -10.58 -7.96 46.79
CA PHE A 33 -9.87 -6.92 46.06
C PHE A 33 -10.15 -5.54 46.67
N GLN A 34 -9.09 -4.79 46.87
CA GLN A 34 -9.19 -3.37 47.19
C GLN A 34 -9.27 -2.55 45.88
N LEU A 35 -10.39 -1.85 45.64
CA LEU A 35 -10.57 -1.01 44.46
C LEU A 35 -9.74 0.26 44.59
N LEU A 36 -8.73 0.41 43.74
CA LEU A 36 -7.85 1.57 43.73
C LEU A 36 -8.38 2.67 42.82
N ARG A 37 -8.65 2.35 41.56
CA ARG A 37 -9.07 3.32 40.55
C ARG A 37 -9.85 2.68 39.43
N LEU A 38 -10.89 3.39 38.94
CA LEU A 38 -11.57 3.05 37.70
C LEU A 38 -10.68 3.47 36.53
N LEU A 39 -10.21 2.52 35.72
CA LEU A 39 -9.33 2.73 34.58
C LEU A 39 -10.09 3.07 33.29
N GLY A 40 -11.31 2.55 33.16
CA GLY A 40 -12.16 2.77 32.00
C GLY A 40 -13.54 2.17 32.17
N LYS A 41 -14.49 2.70 31.43
CA LYS A 41 -15.85 2.16 31.35
C LYS A 41 -16.42 2.39 29.97
N SER A 42 -17.24 1.43 29.53
CA SER A 42 -18.06 1.52 28.34
C SER A 42 -19.54 1.34 28.69
N MET A 43 -20.41 1.24 27.70
CA MET A 43 -21.80 0.81 27.90
C MET A 43 -21.89 -0.65 28.38
N ARG A 44 -20.88 -1.48 28.12
CA ARG A 44 -20.92 -2.93 28.32
C ARG A 44 -20.03 -3.41 29.46
N SER A 45 -18.87 -2.78 29.66
CA SER A 45 -17.87 -3.22 30.64
C SER A 45 -17.31 -2.08 31.48
N MET A 46 -16.59 -2.45 32.51
CA MET A 46 -15.78 -1.55 33.35
C MET A 46 -14.46 -2.22 33.72
N MET A 47 -13.41 -1.42 33.76
CA MET A 47 -12.06 -1.83 34.07
C MET A 47 -11.60 -1.16 35.37
N TRP A 48 -11.23 -1.96 36.36
CA TRP A 48 -10.76 -1.48 37.65
C TRP A 48 -9.32 -1.85 37.91
N LEU A 49 -8.52 -0.91 38.38
CA LEU A 49 -7.28 -1.20 39.03
C LEU A 49 -7.56 -1.61 40.47
N VAL A 50 -7.05 -2.74 40.85
CA VAL A 50 -7.25 -3.29 42.20
C VAL A 50 -5.93 -3.78 42.76
N SER A 51 -5.81 -3.79 44.11
CA SER A 51 -4.78 -4.54 44.83
C SER A 51 -5.38 -5.87 45.33
N ASP A 52 -4.66 -6.98 45.12
CA ASP A 52 -4.99 -8.26 45.71
C ASP A 52 -4.11 -8.51 46.95
N PRO A 53 -4.67 -8.46 48.17
CA PRO A 53 -3.90 -8.67 49.40
C PRO A 53 -3.25 -10.04 49.53
N ARG A 54 -3.68 -11.02 48.71
CA ARG A 54 -3.10 -12.38 48.73
C ARG A 54 -1.75 -12.50 48.03
N SER A 55 -1.58 -11.72 46.96
CA SER A 55 -0.37 -11.72 46.13
C SER A 55 0.44 -10.43 46.27
N ASP A 56 -0.06 -9.43 46.96
CA ASP A 56 0.50 -8.07 47.03
C ASP A 56 0.76 -7.48 45.64
N GLN A 57 -0.13 -7.80 44.69
CA GLN A 57 -0.01 -7.38 43.27
C GLN A 57 -1.18 -6.47 42.86
N GLU A 58 -0.86 -5.54 41.98
CA GLU A 58 -1.87 -4.76 41.29
C GLU A 58 -2.42 -5.56 40.09
N LEU A 59 -3.72 -5.73 40.04
CA LEU A 59 -4.43 -6.40 38.94
C LEU A 59 -5.39 -5.43 38.23
N VAL A 60 -5.69 -5.71 36.99
CA VAL A 60 -6.75 -5.07 36.22
C VAL A 60 -7.93 -6.02 36.14
N LEU A 61 -9.05 -5.66 36.74
CA LEU A 61 -10.29 -6.43 36.65
C LEU A 61 -11.15 -5.91 35.50
N ALA A 62 -11.43 -6.76 34.52
CA ALA A 62 -12.43 -6.52 33.47
C ALA A 62 -13.76 -7.17 33.87
N MET A 63 -14.83 -6.39 33.93
CA MET A 63 -16.13 -6.81 34.45
C MET A 63 -17.26 -6.32 33.54
N PRO A 64 -18.34 -7.12 33.34
CA PRO A 64 -19.54 -6.60 32.68
C PRO A 64 -20.19 -5.52 33.55
N ARG A 65 -20.86 -4.55 32.92
CA ARG A 65 -21.62 -3.51 33.68
C ARG A 65 -22.87 -4.01 34.38
N GLN A 66 -23.41 -5.10 33.92
CA GLN A 66 -24.62 -5.71 34.48
C GLN A 66 -24.29 -7.11 34.97
N LYS A 67 -24.84 -7.47 36.12
CA LYS A 67 -24.73 -8.84 36.61
C LYS A 67 -25.56 -9.77 35.71
N PRO A 68 -25.10 -11.02 35.47
CA PRO A 68 -25.96 -12.05 34.91
C PRO A 68 -27.24 -12.22 35.74
N GLY A 69 -28.37 -12.38 35.07
CA GLY A 69 -29.69 -12.38 35.72
C GLY A 69 -29.94 -13.55 36.66
N ASP A 70 -29.34 -14.71 36.39
CA ASP A 70 -29.48 -15.95 37.14
C ASP A 70 -28.14 -16.70 37.29
N ASP A 71 -28.13 -17.76 38.09
CA ASP A 71 -26.92 -18.60 38.30
C ASP A 71 -26.53 -19.33 37.01
N ALA A 72 -27.48 -19.75 36.20
CA ALA A 72 -27.22 -20.42 34.95
C ALA A 72 -26.52 -19.46 33.95
N GLY A 73 -26.92 -18.19 33.90
CA GLY A 73 -26.26 -17.14 33.16
C GLY A 73 -24.85 -16.88 33.64
N LEU A 74 -24.63 -16.84 34.95
CA LEU A 74 -23.30 -16.68 35.56
C LEU A 74 -22.39 -17.84 35.22
N GLN A 75 -22.86 -19.09 35.35
CA GLN A 75 -22.03 -20.26 34.99
C GLN A 75 -21.71 -20.32 33.49
N ARG A 76 -22.66 -19.95 32.63
CA ARG A 76 -22.40 -19.82 31.19
C ARG A 76 -21.34 -18.75 30.91
N TRP A 77 -21.43 -17.59 31.56
CA TRP A 77 -20.46 -16.53 31.43
C TRP A 77 -19.06 -17.03 31.84
N LEU A 78 -18.90 -17.63 33.02
CA LEU A 78 -17.61 -18.14 33.51
C LEU A 78 -17.03 -19.22 32.60
N SER A 79 -17.87 -20.13 32.10
CA SER A 79 -17.45 -21.18 31.17
C SER A 79 -16.90 -20.57 29.85
N LEU A 80 -17.64 -19.65 29.25
CA LEU A 80 -17.23 -18.98 28.00
C LEU A 80 -15.99 -18.12 28.19
N ALA A 81 -15.92 -17.33 29.27
CA ALA A 81 -14.75 -16.51 29.58
C ALA A 81 -13.49 -17.37 29.76
N ARG A 82 -13.57 -18.48 30.48
CA ARG A 82 -12.45 -19.43 30.63
C ARG A 82 -12.05 -20.07 29.31
N GLN A 83 -13.01 -20.38 28.41
CA GLN A 83 -12.72 -20.95 27.10
C GLN A 83 -11.97 -19.96 26.20
N VAL A 84 -12.41 -18.71 26.18
CA VAL A 84 -11.82 -17.68 25.33
C VAL A 84 -10.47 -17.22 25.89
N SER A 85 -10.29 -17.17 27.20
CA SER A 85 -9.02 -16.84 27.86
C SER A 85 -7.89 -17.87 27.61
N ARG A 86 -8.19 -19.02 27.00
CA ARG A 86 -7.19 -20.01 26.56
C ARG A 86 -6.55 -19.69 25.20
N ILE A 87 -7.05 -18.68 24.49
CA ILE A 87 -6.44 -18.25 23.21
C ILE A 87 -5.14 -17.53 23.56
N GLU A 88 -4.01 -18.14 23.20
CA GLU A 88 -2.69 -17.60 23.48
C GLU A 88 -2.13 -16.86 22.26
N HIS A 89 -1.69 -15.62 22.47
CA HIS A 89 -0.99 -14.83 21.47
C HIS A 89 -0.21 -13.71 22.18
N PRO A 90 1.00 -13.32 21.71
CA PRO A 90 1.79 -12.25 22.33
C PRO A 90 1.05 -10.90 22.45
N GLY A 91 0.12 -10.64 21.53
CA GLY A 91 -0.73 -9.45 21.52
C GLY A 91 -2.03 -9.58 22.31
N LEU A 92 -2.25 -10.67 23.04
CA LEU A 92 -3.36 -10.88 23.97
C LEU A 92 -2.84 -10.90 25.40
N ALA A 93 -3.55 -10.24 26.32
CA ALA A 93 -3.22 -10.31 27.72
C ALA A 93 -3.64 -11.67 28.30
N HIS A 94 -2.75 -12.30 29.03
CA HIS A 94 -3.06 -13.54 29.73
C HIS A 94 -3.93 -13.25 30.94
N ALA A 95 -5.07 -13.96 31.05
CA ALA A 95 -5.95 -13.87 32.22
C ALA A 95 -5.33 -14.64 33.38
N VAL A 96 -5.05 -13.93 34.46
CA VAL A 96 -4.54 -14.55 35.73
C VAL A 96 -5.66 -15.34 36.40
N GLU A 97 -6.87 -14.82 36.38
CA GLU A 97 -8.03 -15.45 37.00
C GLU A 97 -9.32 -15.10 36.26
N VAL A 98 -10.18 -16.08 36.11
CA VAL A 98 -11.60 -15.89 35.70
C VAL A 98 -12.45 -16.37 36.87
N GLY A 99 -13.09 -15.42 37.53
CA GLY A 99 -13.81 -15.68 38.78
C GLY A 99 -15.09 -14.89 38.93
N GLU A 100 -15.70 -15.04 40.11
CA GLU A 100 -16.88 -14.27 40.52
C GLU A 100 -16.72 -13.78 41.95
N GLN A 101 -17.33 -12.65 42.25
CA GLN A 101 -17.42 -12.11 43.57
C GLN A 101 -18.82 -11.51 43.76
N GLU A 102 -19.54 -11.96 44.79
CA GLU A 102 -20.92 -11.50 45.03
C GLU A 102 -21.84 -11.65 43.80
N ARG A 103 -21.69 -12.76 43.07
CA ARG A 103 -22.36 -13.04 41.80
C ARG A 103 -22.03 -12.07 40.68
N TRP A 104 -20.95 -11.29 40.81
CA TRP A 104 -20.44 -10.44 39.75
C TRP A 104 -19.20 -11.09 39.11
N PRO A 105 -19.27 -11.49 37.87
CA PRO A 105 -18.13 -12.14 37.21
C PRO A 105 -17.06 -11.13 36.84
N PHE A 106 -15.80 -11.59 36.79
CA PHE A 106 -14.64 -10.80 36.40
C PHE A 106 -13.57 -11.65 35.69
N ILE A 107 -12.73 -10.99 34.92
CA ILE A 107 -11.47 -11.50 34.41
C ILE A 107 -10.36 -10.60 34.96
N ALA A 108 -9.39 -11.20 35.65
CA ALA A 108 -8.26 -10.48 36.20
C ALA A 108 -7.03 -10.64 35.30
N TYR A 109 -6.33 -9.54 35.07
CA TYR A 109 -5.08 -9.46 34.34
C TYR A 109 -3.99 -8.87 35.22
N ASP A 110 -2.76 -9.38 35.10
CA ASP A 110 -1.60 -8.77 35.76
C ASP A 110 -1.34 -7.39 35.17
N ARG A 111 -1.27 -6.37 36.03
CA ARG A 111 -0.90 -5.03 35.61
C ARG A 111 0.59 -4.93 35.33
N GLY A 112 1.44 -5.51 36.21
CA GLY A 112 2.88 -5.39 36.13
C GLY A 112 3.35 -3.94 35.91
N ALA A 113 4.51 -3.77 35.31
CA ALA A 113 5.02 -2.48 34.88
C ALA A 113 4.42 -2.04 33.54
N SER A 114 3.08 -1.90 33.47
CA SER A 114 2.39 -1.50 32.26
C SER A 114 1.45 -0.32 32.50
N VAL A 115 1.18 0.43 31.43
CA VAL A 115 0.16 1.49 31.39
C VAL A 115 -0.90 1.12 30.38
N LEU A 116 -2.10 1.72 30.49
CA LEU A 116 -3.13 1.54 29.47
C LEU A 116 -3.00 2.59 28.38
N LEU A 117 -3.41 2.25 27.15
CA LEU A 117 -3.41 3.24 26.07
C LEU A 117 -4.25 4.47 26.43
N SER A 118 -5.37 4.31 27.14
CA SER A 118 -6.20 5.41 27.64
C SER A 118 -5.47 6.35 28.59
N GLU A 119 -4.45 5.88 29.32
CA GLU A 119 -3.63 6.69 30.22
C GLU A 119 -2.52 7.44 29.47
N ARG A 120 -2.17 6.98 28.25
CA ARG A 120 -1.11 7.56 27.43
C ARG A 120 -1.62 8.59 26.42
N ILE A 121 -2.90 8.52 26.02
CA ILE A 121 -3.48 9.47 25.08
C ILE A 121 -3.61 10.84 25.77
N GLY A 122 -2.82 11.81 25.29
CA GLY A 122 -2.94 13.21 25.67
C GLY A 122 -3.76 14.02 24.66
N SER A 123 -4.00 15.29 24.94
CA SER A 123 -4.74 16.21 24.05
C SER A 123 -4.08 16.44 22.70
N GLN A 124 -2.79 16.16 22.56
CA GLN A 124 -2.02 16.28 21.32
C GLN A 124 -2.00 14.97 20.49
N GLY A 125 -2.58 13.89 21.03
CA GLY A 125 -2.45 12.56 20.44
C GLY A 125 -1.05 11.97 20.57
N LEU A 126 -0.85 10.81 19.92
CA LEU A 126 0.43 10.10 19.90
C LEU A 126 1.08 10.20 18.52
N PRO A 127 2.44 10.15 18.44
CA PRO A 127 3.15 10.11 17.17
C PRO A 127 2.69 8.93 16.31
N PRO A 128 2.44 9.13 14.99
CA PRO A 128 1.84 8.12 14.13
C PRO A 128 2.61 6.79 14.06
N THR A 129 3.92 6.85 13.89
CA THR A 129 4.79 5.64 13.80
C THR A 129 4.84 4.88 15.11
N GLU A 130 4.94 5.59 16.22
CA GLU A 130 4.92 5.03 17.56
C GLU A 130 3.58 4.33 17.85
N LEU A 131 2.45 5.02 17.59
CA LEU A 131 1.12 4.45 17.83
C LEU A 131 0.88 3.18 17.02
N VAL A 132 1.20 3.19 15.72
CA VAL A 132 1.00 2.00 14.88
C VAL A 132 1.91 0.85 15.33
N SER A 133 3.17 1.13 15.62
CA SER A 133 4.11 0.13 16.16
C SER A 133 3.61 -0.49 17.46
N LEU A 134 3.08 0.32 18.37
CA LEU A 134 2.50 -0.15 19.63
C LEU A 134 1.27 -1.04 19.42
N LEU A 135 0.38 -0.70 18.48
CA LEU A 135 -0.91 -1.40 18.34
C LEU A 135 -0.88 -2.66 17.48
N LEU A 136 0.15 -2.83 16.63
CA LEU A 136 0.25 -4.00 15.75
C LEU A 136 0.13 -5.34 16.48
N PRO A 137 0.81 -5.60 17.64
CA PRO A 137 0.69 -6.87 18.33
C PRO A 137 -0.74 -7.18 18.79
N ALA A 138 -1.46 -6.19 19.37
CA ALA A 138 -2.85 -6.37 19.79
C ALA A 138 -3.79 -6.63 18.59
N LEU A 139 -3.55 -5.96 17.46
CA LEU A 139 -4.32 -6.19 16.23
C LEU A 139 -4.05 -7.58 15.63
N GLN A 140 -2.83 -8.09 15.72
CA GLN A 140 -2.49 -9.47 15.36
C GLN A 140 -3.20 -10.49 16.26
N GLY A 141 -3.23 -10.23 17.57
CA GLY A 141 -4.00 -11.02 18.54
C GLY A 141 -5.49 -11.01 18.22
N LEU A 142 -6.07 -9.85 17.92
CA LEU A 142 -7.47 -9.73 17.50
C LEU A 142 -7.75 -10.51 16.20
N ALA A 143 -6.83 -10.48 15.24
CA ALA A 143 -6.97 -11.26 14.01
C ALA A 143 -7.03 -12.76 14.29
N GLN A 144 -6.20 -13.27 15.19
CA GLN A 144 -6.26 -14.67 15.61
C GLN A 144 -7.55 -15.03 16.36
N VAL A 145 -8.06 -14.12 17.18
CA VAL A 145 -9.37 -14.27 17.85
C VAL A 145 -10.50 -14.41 16.82
N HIS A 146 -10.50 -13.57 15.79
CA HIS A 146 -11.48 -13.62 14.69
C HIS A 146 -11.36 -14.92 13.88
N GLU A 147 -10.13 -15.39 13.60
CA GLU A 147 -9.87 -16.67 12.92
C GLU A 147 -10.34 -17.87 13.74
N ALA A 148 -10.30 -17.78 15.09
CA ALA A 148 -10.89 -18.75 16.01
C ALA A 148 -12.42 -18.65 16.14
N GLY A 149 -13.08 -17.81 15.32
CA GLY A 149 -14.52 -17.60 15.32
C GLY A 149 -15.05 -16.82 16.53
N ARG A 150 -14.18 -16.09 17.22
CA ARG A 150 -14.54 -15.27 18.40
C ARG A 150 -14.38 -13.79 18.09
N GLN A 151 -15.02 -12.92 18.89
CA GLN A 151 -14.99 -11.48 18.76
C GLN A 151 -14.85 -10.83 20.13
N HIS A 152 -14.39 -9.57 20.16
CA HIS A 152 -14.22 -8.83 21.41
C HIS A 152 -15.49 -8.08 21.83
N LEU A 153 -16.12 -7.36 20.92
CA LEU A 153 -17.39 -6.63 21.02
C LEU A 153 -17.41 -5.40 21.95
N ASP A 154 -16.28 -5.05 22.57
CA ASP A 154 -16.19 -3.86 23.43
C ASP A 154 -14.78 -3.27 23.45
N LEU A 155 -14.24 -3.02 22.26
CA LEU A 155 -12.89 -2.46 22.10
C LEU A 155 -12.88 -0.97 22.42
N HIS A 156 -12.01 -0.57 23.37
CA HIS A 156 -11.72 0.83 23.67
C HIS A 156 -10.28 0.97 24.19
N ALA A 157 -9.77 2.19 24.31
CA ALA A 157 -8.38 2.43 24.69
C ALA A 157 -7.98 1.83 26.05
N GLY A 158 -8.92 1.71 26.99
CA GLY A 158 -8.68 1.06 28.29
C GLY A 158 -8.53 -0.46 28.22
N MET A 159 -8.83 -1.11 27.06
CA MET A 159 -8.60 -2.54 26.85
C MET A 159 -7.21 -2.87 26.29
N LEU A 160 -6.40 -1.85 26.02
CA LEU A 160 -5.07 -2.00 25.44
C LEU A 160 -4.00 -1.71 26.50
N GLN A 161 -3.37 -2.77 26.96
CA GLN A 161 -2.25 -2.74 27.89
C GLN A 161 -0.95 -2.53 27.11
N LEU A 162 -0.11 -1.60 27.57
CA LEU A 162 1.20 -1.27 27.00
C LEU A 162 2.29 -1.66 27.99
N PRO A 163 2.89 -2.84 27.85
CA PRO A 163 4.02 -3.26 28.70
C PRO A 163 5.24 -2.35 28.49
N GLU A 164 6.07 -2.19 29.53
CA GLU A 164 7.31 -1.42 29.44
C GLU A 164 8.29 -2.02 28.40
N ALA A 165 8.27 -3.33 28.21
CA ALA A 165 9.05 -4.02 27.18
C ALA A 165 8.62 -3.69 25.72
N GLY A 166 7.57 -2.89 25.54
CA GLY A 166 7.04 -2.48 24.23
C GLY A 166 5.90 -3.34 23.71
N GLY A 167 5.26 -2.83 22.63
CA GLY A 167 4.09 -3.45 22.04
C GLY A 167 2.80 -3.22 22.83
N SER A 168 1.78 -3.99 22.52
CA SER A 168 0.50 -3.95 23.23
C SER A 168 -0.13 -5.32 23.40
N ARG A 169 -0.95 -5.46 24.44
CA ARG A 169 -1.77 -6.65 24.71
C ARG A 169 -3.22 -6.26 24.87
N LEU A 170 -4.11 -6.98 24.20
CA LEU A 170 -5.54 -6.77 24.27
C LEU A 170 -6.12 -7.53 25.48
N MET A 171 -6.80 -6.82 26.37
CA MET A 171 -7.54 -7.33 27.53
C MET A 171 -9.04 -7.37 27.25
N GLY A 172 -9.82 -7.96 28.15
CA GLY A 172 -11.29 -7.93 28.14
C GLY A 172 -11.95 -8.93 27.18
N LEU A 173 -11.14 -9.79 26.55
CA LEU A 173 -11.67 -10.83 25.68
C LEU A 173 -12.56 -11.79 26.48
N GLY A 174 -13.80 -11.99 26.04
CA GLY A 174 -14.77 -12.84 26.71
C GLY A 174 -15.73 -12.12 27.67
N VAL A 175 -15.47 -10.87 28.04
CA VAL A 175 -16.37 -10.11 28.93
C VAL A 175 -17.74 -9.92 28.29
N CYS A 176 -17.81 -9.43 27.07
CA CYS A 176 -19.08 -9.16 26.38
C CYS A 176 -19.65 -10.40 25.68
N LEU A 177 -18.83 -11.30 25.18
CA LEU A 177 -19.29 -12.58 24.63
C LEU A 177 -20.04 -13.41 25.69
N ALA A 178 -19.52 -13.40 26.90
CA ALA A 178 -20.11 -14.11 28.02
C ALA A 178 -21.41 -13.45 28.49
N GLU A 179 -21.44 -12.12 28.52
CA GLU A 179 -22.64 -11.35 28.91
C GLU A 179 -23.79 -11.57 27.96
N THR A 180 -23.57 -11.52 26.65
CA THR A 180 -24.65 -11.68 25.66
C THR A 180 -25.16 -13.10 25.56
N GLY A 181 -24.42 -14.10 26.04
CA GLY A 181 -24.78 -15.52 25.90
C GLY A 181 -24.96 -15.98 24.45
N GLN A 182 -24.70 -15.12 23.48
CA GLN A 182 -24.85 -15.40 22.06
C GLN A 182 -23.53 -15.98 21.52
N LEU A 183 -23.55 -17.27 21.22
CA LEU A 183 -22.61 -17.86 20.29
C LEU A 183 -23.15 -17.52 18.89
N PHE A 184 -22.44 -16.69 18.18
CA PHE A 184 -22.79 -16.39 16.78
C PHE A 184 -22.56 -17.66 15.93
N ASN A 185 -23.56 -18.51 15.86
CA ASN A 185 -23.51 -19.77 15.11
C ASN A 185 -23.56 -19.57 13.60
N GLN A 186 -23.89 -18.34 13.14
CA GLN A 186 -24.01 -18.03 11.74
C GLN A 186 -22.77 -17.26 11.26
N ALA A 187 -22.15 -17.73 10.19
CA ALA A 187 -20.93 -17.11 9.59
C ALA A 187 -21.12 -15.62 9.26
N LEU A 188 -22.34 -15.21 8.88
CA LEU A 188 -22.66 -13.79 8.61
C LEU A 188 -22.60 -12.95 9.89
N ALA A 189 -23.20 -13.41 10.98
CA ALA A 189 -23.20 -12.70 12.26
C ALA A 189 -21.78 -12.60 12.85
N GLN A 190 -20.98 -13.65 12.71
CA GLN A 190 -19.55 -13.62 13.10
C GLN A 190 -18.76 -12.57 12.31
N ARG A 191 -19.00 -12.48 11.00
CA ARG A 191 -18.35 -11.46 10.14
C ARG A 191 -18.76 -10.05 10.55
N GLN A 192 -20.04 -9.80 10.78
CA GLN A 192 -20.53 -8.48 11.20
C GLN A 192 -19.95 -8.07 12.56
N ALA A 193 -19.83 -9.00 13.49
CA ALA A 193 -19.22 -8.75 14.78
C ALA A 193 -17.69 -8.48 14.68
N ALA A 194 -16.99 -9.20 13.81
CA ALA A 194 -15.58 -8.92 13.51
C ALA A 194 -15.38 -7.55 12.82
N GLU A 195 -16.26 -7.17 11.90
CA GLU A 195 -16.26 -5.83 11.28
C GLU A 195 -16.53 -4.73 12.31
N GLN A 196 -17.38 -5.00 13.32
CA GLN A 196 -17.63 -4.09 14.44
C GLN A 196 -16.38 -3.87 15.29
N ASP A 197 -15.63 -4.92 15.61
CA ASP A 197 -14.36 -4.82 16.34
C ASP A 197 -13.33 -4.00 15.56
N VAL A 198 -13.24 -4.20 14.24
CA VAL A 198 -12.35 -3.43 13.35
C VAL A 198 -12.72 -1.95 13.33
N LEU A 199 -14.03 -1.64 13.24
CA LEU A 199 -14.54 -0.26 13.33
C LEU A 199 -14.18 0.37 14.67
N ALA A 200 -14.42 -0.35 15.79
CA ALA A 200 -14.11 0.13 17.14
C ALA A 200 -12.61 0.43 17.29
N LEU A 201 -11.73 -0.45 16.78
CA LEU A 201 -10.27 -0.21 16.79
C LEU A 201 -9.89 0.99 15.90
N GLY A 202 -10.55 1.17 14.75
CA GLY A 202 -10.39 2.36 13.90
C GLY A 202 -10.71 3.66 14.66
N LEU A 203 -11.77 3.65 15.48
CA LEU A 203 -12.13 4.80 16.34
C LEU A 203 -11.13 5.02 17.48
N VAL A 204 -10.59 3.95 18.06
CA VAL A 204 -9.49 4.04 19.05
C VAL A 204 -8.25 4.68 18.43
N LEU A 205 -7.85 4.26 17.21
CA LEU A 205 -6.75 4.87 16.47
C LEU A 205 -7.01 6.34 16.14
N HIS A 206 -8.25 6.66 15.72
CA HIS A 206 -8.66 8.05 15.50
C HIS A 206 -8.45 8.89 16.76
N HIS A 207 -8.95 8.43 17.91
CA HIS A 207 -8.78 9.12 19.19
C HIS A 207 -7.31 9.27 19.57
N ALA A 208 -6.54 8.20 19.46
CA ALA A 208 -5.13 8.21 19.84
C ALA A 208 -4.26 9.13 18.97
N LEU A 209 -4.62 9.36 17.70
CA LEU A 209 -3.94 10.30 16.81
C LEU A 209 -4.43 11.74 16.97
N ALA A 210 -5.74 11.93 17.12
CA ALA A 210 -6.34 13.26 17.19
C ALA A 210 -6.28 13.89 18.59
N GLY A 211 -5.98 13.10 19.63
CA GLY A 211 -6.04 13.54 21.02
C GLY A 211 -7.47 13.79 21.54
N ALA A 212 -8.47 13.56 20.69
CA ALA A 212 -9.88 13.75 21.00
C ALA A 212 -10.72 12.58 20.44
N PRO A 213 -11.75 12.13 21.19
CA PRO A 213 -12.59 11.01 20.75
C PRO A 213 -13.43 11.40 19.54
N ALA A 214 -13.65 10.43 18.62
CA ALA A 214 -14.50 10.61 17.47
C ALA A 214 -15.94 10.99 17.91
N LEU A 215 -16.58 11.88 17.17
CA LEU A 215 -17.91 12.43 17.46
C LEU A 215 -18.05 13.09 18.85
N GLY A 216 -16.93 13.38 19.54
CA GLY A 216 -16.95 13.89 20.91
C GLY A 216 -17.45 12.87 21.96
N LEU A 217 -17.53 11.58 21.60
CA LEU A 217 -18.04 10.52 22.46
C LEU A 217 -16.89 9.74 23.08
N SER A 218 -16.75 9.79 24.38
CA SER A 218 -15.72 9.03 25.13
C SER A 218 -15.93 7.52 25.10
N ASP A 219 -17.17 7.06 24.92
CA ASP A 219 -17.50 5.65 24.78
C ASP A 219 -17.51 5.25 23.30
N VAL A 220 -16.54 4.38 22.93
CA VAL A 220 -16.35 3.91 21.56
C VAL A 220 -17.59 3.17 21.05
N MET A 221 -18.29 2.41 21.92
CA MET A 221 -19.48 1.65 21.50
C MET A 221 -20.66 2.56 21.22
N GLN A 222 -20.79 3.71 21.91
CA GLN A 222 -21.75 4.75 21.53
C GLN A 222 -21.42 5.37 20.18
N ALA A 223 -20.15 5.62 19.91
CA ALA A 223 -19.72 6.11 18.59
C ALA A 223 -19.99 5.08 17.49
N VAL A 224 -19.71 3.80 17.73
CA VAL A 224 -20.03 2.70 16.81
C VAL A 224 -21.54 2.67 16.49
N ALA A 225 -22.41 2.82 17.52
CA ALA A 225 -23.86 2.81 17.32
C ALA A 225 -24.37 4.00 16.48
N ARG A 226 -23.62 5.09 16.37
CA ARG A 226 -23.96 6.25 15.53
C ARG A 226 -23.47 6.15 14.10
N LEU A 227 -22.59 5.18 13.81
CA LEU A 227 -22.06 4.95 12.47
C LEU A 227 -22.85 3.86 11.73
N PRO A 228 -22.92 3.88 10.37
CA PRO A 228 -23.54 2.83 9.60
C PRO A 228 -22.95 1.44 9.92
N PRO A 229 -23.75 0.36 9.94
CA PRO A 229 -25.15 0.29 9.55
C PRO A 229 -26.15 0.71 10.65
N TRP A 230 -25.69 0.98 11.89
CA TRP A 230 -26.56 1.26 13.03
C TRP A 230 -27.03 2.72 13.14
N GLY A 231 -26.22 3.65 12.62
CA GLY A 231 -26.48 5.09 12.63
C GLY A 231 -26.21 5.73 11.26
N ARG A 232 -26.11 7.08 11.23
CA ARG A 232 -25.95 7.84 9.99
C ARG A 232 -24.76 8.80 10.01
N ASP A 233 -24.05 8.87 11.12
CA ASP A 233 -22.91 9.79 11.28
C ASP A 233 -21.70 9.32 10.44
N ALA A 234 -20.80 10.24 10.18
CA ALA A 234 -19.54 9.99 9.49
C ALA A 234 -18.38 10.49 10.33
N VAL A 235 -17.28 9.76 10.33
CA VAL A 235 -16.04 10.14 11.01
C VAL A 235 -14.93 10.25 9.96
N SER A 236 -14.17 11.34 10.05
CA SER A 236 -12.93 11.48 9.30
C SER A 236 -11.88 12.12 10.20
N LEU A 237 -10.64 11.67 10.07
CA LEU A 237 -9.53 12.29 10.79
C LEU A 237 -9.32 13.72 10.31
N PRO A 238 -9.32 14.72 11.22
CA PRO A 238 -9.06 16.11 10.87
C PRO A 238 -7.63 16.28 10.32
N ARG A 239 -7.39 17.39 9.65
CA ARG A 239 -6.01 17.80 9.35
C ARG A 239 -5.39 18.32 10.66
N LEU A 240 -4.45 17.55 11.19
CA LEU A 240 -3.72 17.92 12.41
C LEU A 240 -2.62 18.91 12.02
N GLU A 241 -2.65 20.10 12.58
CA GLU A 241 -1.65 21.15 12.29
C GLU A 241 -0.35 20.92 13.06
N ILE A 242 -0.41 20.36 14.25
CA ILE A 242 0.72 20.24 15.19
C ILE A 242 1.56 18.99 14.86
N GLN A 243 0.94 17.90 14.44
CA GLN A 243 1.62 16.68 13.98
C GLN A 243 1.12 16.32 12.58
N PRO A 244 1.90 16.54 11.52
CA PRO A 244 1.47 16.22 10.17
C PRO A 244 1.25 14.72 10.04
N LEU A 245 -0.01 14.31 10.02
CA LEU A 245 -0.39 12.93 9.79
C LEU A 245 -0.12 12.56 8.33
N PRO A 246 0.75 11.57 8.06
CA PRO A 246 1.01 11.11 6.70
C PRO A 246 -0.30 10.75 5.98
N ALA A 247 -0.48 11.26 4.75
CA ALA A 247 -1.69 11.05 3.96
C ALA A 247 -2.08 9.57 3.84
N PRO A 248 -1.10 8.65 3.68
CA PRO A 248 -1.37 7.22 3.62
C PRO A 248 -1.97 6.63 4.89
N LEU A 249 -1.42 6.97 6.07
CA LEU A 249 -1.98 6.51 7.34
C LEU A 249 -3.38 7.05 7.57
N ARG A 250 -3.60 8.33 7.23
CA ARG A 250 -4.93 8.95 7.26
C ARG A 250 -5.94 8.15 6.42
N ALA A 251 -5.53 7.74 5.21
CA ALA A 251 -6.37 6.94 4.32
C ALA A 251 -6.75 5.59 4.93
N ILE A 252 -5.77 4.90 5.55
CA ILE A 252 -5.99 3.62 6.22
C ILE A 252 -7.01 3.76 7.35
N ILE A 253 -6.88 4.80 8.18
CA ILE A 253 -7.77 4.99 9.33
C ILE A 253 -9.15 5.46 8.89
N ASN A 254 -9.24 6.41 7.94
CA ASN A 254 -10.51 6.84 7.38
C ASN A 254 -11.26 5.66 6.72
N ARG A 255 -10.55 4.72 6.10
CA ARG A 255 -11.16 3.50 5.59
C ARG A 255 -11.70 2.61 6.71
N ALA A 256 -10.99 2.45 7.82
CA ALA A 256 -11.48 1.65 8.95
C ALA A 256 -12.80 2.20 9.53
N THR A 257 -12.99 3.52 9.42
CA THR A 257 -14.18 4.25 9.93
C THR A 257 -15.10 4.77 8.82
N ASP A 258 -14.91 4.30 7.56
CA ASP A 258 -15.65 4.80 6.41
C ASP A 258 -17.16 4.71 6.61
N ARG A 259 -17.89 5.71 6.07
CA ARG A 259 -19.35 5.72 6.10
C ARG A 259 -19.94 4.52 5.36
N GLN A 260 -19.34 4.12 4.26
CA GLN A 260 -19.77 2.95 3.50
C GLN A 260 -19.19 1.68 4.12
N GLN A 261 -20.02 0.87 4.77
CA GLN A 261 -19.60 -0.40 5.42
C GLN A 261 -18.79 -1.30 4.46
N ARG A 262 -19.16 -1.38 3.19
CA ARG A 262 -18.47 -2.21 2.20
C ARG A 262 -17.03 -1.78 1.90
N GLN A 263 -16.69 -0.50 2.14
CA GLN A 263 -15.33 0.03 1.96
C GLN A 263 -14.44 -0.22 3.17
N ARG A 264 -15.02 -0.52 4.34
CA ARG A 264 -14.25 -0.83 5.54
C ARG A 264 -13.43 -2.10 5.39
N TYR A 265 -12.46 -2.26 6.27
CA TYR A 265 -11.75 -3.54 6.40
C TYR A 265 -12.72 -4.61 6.93
N ARG A 266 -12.81 -5.73 6.22
CA ARG A 266 -13.70 -6.84 6.59
C ARG A 266 -13.13 -7.76 7.66
N SER A 267 -11.84 -7.64 7.97
CA SER A 267 -11.17 -8.46 8.97
C SER A 267 -10.03 -7.68 9.63
N ALA A 268 -9.73 -8.03 10.89
CA ALA A 268 -8.58 -7.51 11.60
C ALA A 268 -7.27 -7.81 10.86
N ARG A 269 -7.16 -8.96 10.19
CA ARG A 269 -6.00 -9.33 9.37
C ARG A 269 -5.75 -8.38 8.19
N SER A 270 -6.82 -7.95 7.50
CA SER A 270 -6.67 -6.99 6.39
C SER A 270 -6.31 -5.59 6.89
N PHE A 271 -6.79 -5.19 8.06
CA PHE A 271 -6.43 -3.94 8.70
C PHE A 271 -4.98 -3.96 9.22
N GLU A 272 -4.57 -5.07 9.84
CA GLU A 272 -3.19 -5.30 10.28
C GLU A 272 -2.19 -5.19 9.12
N ARG A 273 -2.47 -5.86 7.99
CA ARG A 273 -1.62 -5.79 6.79
C ARG A 273 -1.45 -4.36 6.28
N ALA A 274 -2.52 -3.56 6.27
CA ALA A 274 -2.45 -2.17 5.84
C ALA A 274 -1.56 -1.33 6.77
N LEU A 275 -1.74 -1.45 8.09
CA LEU A 275 -0.92 -0.72 9.07
C LEU A 275 0.53 -1.20 9.10
N SER A 276 0.76 -2.51 9.06
CA SER A 276 2.10 -3.11 8.98
C SER A 276 2.82 -2.71 7.70
N GLY A 277 2.10 -2.71 6.57
CA GLY A 277 2.62 -2.24 5.29
C GLY A 277 3.05 -0.77 5.36
N TRP A 278 2.19 0.10 5.91
CA TRP A 278 2.52 1.50 6.10
C TRP A 278 3.74 1.70 7.01
N LEU A 279 3.80 1.02 8.15
CA LEU A 279 4.90 1.15 9.10
C LEU A 279 6.25 0.76 8.46
N LYS A 280 6.27 -0.34 7.70
CA LYS A 280 7.46 -0.77 6.94
C LYS A 280 7.92 0.26 5.92
N THR A 281 6.99 1.05 5.33
CA THR A 281 7.36 2.14 4.42
C THR A 281 7.83 3.38 5.16
N ALA A 282 7.30 3.65 6.34
CA ALA A 282 7.72 4.77 7.19
C ALA A 282 9.15 4.56 7.75
N ASP A 283 9.50 3.32 8.07
CA ASP A 283 10.85 2.93 8.52
C ASP A 283 11.85 2.75 7.36
N SER A 284 11.47 3.06 6.11
CA SER A 284 12.19 2.67 4.91
C SER A 284 13.48 3.45 4.62
N ALA A 285 14.42 3.36 5.54
CA ALA A 285 15.82 3.23 5.11
C ALA A 285 16.15 1.78 4.61
N ASN A 286 15.35 0.74 4.91
CA ASN A 286 15.71 -0.67 4.72
C ASN A 286 14.56 -1.65 4.35
N GLY A 287 13.69 -1.34 3.38
CA GLY A 287 12.91 -2.40 2.75
C GLY A 287 11.43 -2.50 3.12
N GLY A 288 10.61 -1.60 2.61
CA GLY A 288 9.15 -1.66 2.70
C GLY A 288 8.51 -2.56 1.61
N PRO A 289 7.16 -2.60 1.52
CA PRO A 289 6.43 -3.35 0.50
C PRO A 289 6.92 -3.08 -0.92
N LEU A 290 7.36 -1.85 -1.17
CA LEU A 290 7.97 -1.45 -2.44
C LEU A 290 9.28 -2.22 -2.74
N ALA A 291 10.12 -2.48 -1.73
CA ALA A 291 11.35 -3.25 -1.91
C ALA A 291 11.05 -4.74 -2.20
N LEU A 292 10.08 -5.33 -1.49
CA LEU A 292 9.62 -6.71 -1.77
C LEU A 292 9.07 -6.84 -3.19
N LEU A 293 8.32 -5.83 -3.64
CA LEU A 293 7.85 -5.78 -5.01
C LEU A 293 9.00 -5.68 -6.00
N MET A 294 9.98 -4.81 -5.74
CA MET A 294 11.15 -4.65 -6.59
C MET A 294 11.98 -5.95 -6.67
N ASP A 295 12.07 -6.72 -5.59
CA ASP A 295 12.69 -8.05 -5.61
C ASP A 295 11.90 -9.04 -6.46
N ARG A 296 10.58 -8.98 -6.41
CA ARG A 296 9.71 -9.80 -7.29
C ARG A 296 9.88 -9.42 -8.75
N VAL A 297 9.91 -8.13 -9.07
CA VAL A 297 10.18 -7.63 -10.43
C VAL A 297 11.56 -8.08 -10.92
N ARG A 298 12.58 -8.04 -10.06
CA ARG A 298 13.94 -8.53 -10.40
C ARG A 298 13.97 -10.03 -10.66
N SER A 299 13.24 -10.81 -9.88
CA SER A 299 13.25 -12.29 -9.99
C SER A 299 12.36 -12.82 -11.10
N GLN A 300 11.24 -12.15 -11.38
CA GLN A 300 10.24 -12.62 -12.34
C GLN A 300 10.23 -11.88 -13.67
N GLY A 301 10.97 -10.78 -13.80
CA GLY A 301 10.90 -9.86 -14.93
C GLY A 301 9.80 -8.81 -14.74
N LEU A 302 9.81 -7.75 -15.54
CA LEU A 302 8.90 -6.62 -15.40
C LEU A 302 7.50 -6.95 -15.92
N LEU A 303 7.42 -7.38 -17.17
CA LEU A 303 6.20 -7.76 -17.89
C LEU A 303 6.50 -8.97 -18.78
N PRO A 304 5.50 -9.78 -19.17
CA PRO A 304 5.67 -10.84 -20.14
C PRO A 304 5.79 -10.26 -21.56
N ALA A 305 6.27 -11.05 -22.52
CA ALA A 305 6.11 -10.75 -23.92
C ALA A 305 4.63 -10.68 -24.28
N MET A 306 4.26 -9.74 -25.18
CA MET A 306 2.87 -9.64 -25.63
C MET A 306 2.43 -10.88 -26.43
N PRO A 307 1.11 -11.13 -26.54
CA PRO A 307 0.62 -12.14 -27.47
C PRO A 307 1.25 -11.97 -28.85
N GLY A 308 1.83 -13.03 -29.41
CA GLY A 308 2.60 -12.96 -30.67
C GLY A 308 3.99 -12.31 -30.56
N GLY A 309 4.47 -11.89 -29.38
CA GLY A 309 5.77 -11.25 -29.18
C GLY A 309 6.96 -12.11 -29.63
N ALA A 310 6.89 -13.41 -29.38
CA ALA A 310 7.93 -14.36 -29.86
C ALA A 310 7.97 -14.45 -31.41
N ALA A 311 6.83 -14.32 -32.07
CA ALA A 311 6.77 -14.27 -33.54
C ALA A 311 7.32 -12.94 -34.07
N ARG A 312 6.95 -11.82 -33.43
CA ARG A 312 7.49 -10.49 -33.76
C ARG A 312 9.02 -10.42 -33.54
N ALA A 313 9.51 -10.93 -32.41
CA ALA A 313 10.96 -10.99 -32.17
C ALA A 313 11.69 -11.84 -33.21
N ARG A 314 11.08 -12.92 -33.69
CA ARG A 314 11.61 -13.73 -34.81
C ARG A 314 11.54 -13.01 -36.13
N SER A 315 10.48 -12.27 -36.44
CA SER A 315 10.37 -11.48 -37.67
C SER A 315 11.48 -10.43 -37.80
N LEU A 316 11.96 -9.89 -36.69
CA LEU A 316 13.12 -8.98 -36.68
C LEU A 316 14.39 -9.62 -37.25
N LEU A 317 14.50 -10.97 -37.25
CA LEU A 317 15.62 -11.70 -37.87
C LEU A 317 15.64 -11.55 -39.39
N TYR A 318 14.49 -11.43 -40.00
CA TYR A 318 14.34 -11.39 -41.47
C TYR A 318 14.24 -9.96 -42.00
N MET A 319 14.18 -8.96 -41.09
CA MET A 319 14.00 -7.53 -41.44
C MET A 319 15.31 -6.75 -41.49
N ASP A 320 16.46 -7.41 -41.55
CA ASP A 320 17.80 -6.75 -41.58
C ASP A 320 17.97 -5.70 -42.75
N LYS A 321 17.15 -5.83 -43.79
CA LYS A 321 17.15 -4.90 -44.92
C LYS A 321 16.21 -3.70 -44.77
N GLN A 322 15.42 -3.69 -43.70
CA GLN A 322 14.46 -2.60 -43.44
C GLN A 322 15.11 -1.48 -42.62
N GLY A 323 14.62 -0.26 -42.82
CA GLY A 323 15.14 0.90 -42.09
C GLY A 323 14.81 0.85 -40.59
N MET A 324 15.68 1.47 -39.77
CA MET A 324 15.50 1.59 -38.29
C MET A 324 14.13 2.05 -37.82
N PRO A 325 13.44 2.98 -38.49
CA PRO A 325 12.11 3.39 -38.08
C PRO A 325 11.07 2.24 -38.11
N THR A 326 11.08 1.41 -39.16
CA THR A 326 10.17 0.29 -39.28
C THR A 326 10.43 -0.79 -38.23
N LEU A 327 11.70 -1.06 -37.94
CA LEU A 327 12.11 -1.99 -36.89
C LEU A 327 11.67 -1.49 -35.51
N ALA A 328 11.81 -0.18 -35.23
CA ALA A 328 11.37 0.42 -33.98
C ALA A 328 9.84 0.32 -33.81
N ASP A 329 9.08 0.53 -34.88
CA ASP A 329 7.62 0.41 -34.83
C ASP A 329 7.17 -1.01 -34.48
N VAL A 330 7.87 -2.05 -34.98
CA VAL A 330 7.59 -3.44 -34.60
C VAL A 330 7.89 -3.68 -33.12
N VAL A 331 8.99 -3.13 -32.60
CA VAL A 331 9.34 -3.25 -31.17
C VAL A 331 8.34 -2.51 -30.29
N LEU A 332 7.89 -1.33 -30.71
CA LEU A 332 6.93 -0.52 -29.93
C LEU A 332 5.55 -1.16 -29.82
N GLN A 333 5.21 -2.15 -30.66
CA GLN A 333 3.98 -2.94 -30.50
C GLN A 333 4.05 -3.90 -29.31
N ASP A 334 5.23 -4.16 -28.75
CA ASP A 334 5.40 -5.00 -27.57
C ASP A 334 5.93 -4.17 -26.41
N VAL A 335 5.05 -3.84 -25.44
CA VAL A 335 5.39 -3.02 -24.28
C VAL A 335 6.47 -3.68 -23.42
N GLY A 336 6.39 -5.01 -23.25
CA GLY A 336 7.36 -5.78 -22.49
C GLY A 336 8.76 -5.68 -23.13
N LEU A 337 8.85 -5.86 -24.44
CA LEU A 337 10.10 -5.74 -25.18
C LEU A 337 10.63 -4.30 -25.18
N SER A 338 9.76 -3.31 -25.40
CA SER A 338 10.15 -1.90 -25.35
C SER A 338 10.75 -1.51 -24.02
N PHE A 339 10.13 -1.90 -22.91
CA PHE A 339 10.63 -1.59 -21.57
C PHE A 339 11.90 -2.38 -21.23
N GLU A 340 12.02 -3.62 -21.66
CA GLU A 340 13.25 -4.41 -21.47
C GLU A 340 14.44 -3.80 -22.19
N LEU A 341 14.25 -3.30 -23.41
CA LEU A 341 15.30 -2.57 -24.15
C LEU A 341 15.71 -1.27 -23.45
N LEU A 342 14.74 -0.49 -22.99
CA LEU A 342 15.05 0.74 -22.24
C LEU A 342 15.78 0.44 -20.93
N ARG A 343 15.42 -0.66 -20.25
CA ARG A 343 16.14 -1.13 -19.06
C ARG A 343 17.58 -1.49 -19.38
N GLN A 344 17.82 -2.25 -20.46
CA GLN A 344 19.17 -2.71 -20.84
C GLN A 344 20.07 -1.54 -21.23
N VAL A 345 19.57 -0.63 -22.07
CA VAL A 345 20.37 0.51 -22.56
C VAL A 345 20.71 1.52 -21.46
N ASN A 346 19.85 1.66 -20.45
CA ASN A 346 20.08 2.55 -19.32
C ASN A 346 20.78 1.86 -18.12
N SER A 347 21.14 0.57 -18.25
CA SER A 347 21.89 -0.12 -17.22
C SER A 347 23.27 0.52 -16.99
N ALA A 348 23.79 0.40 -15.75
CA ALA A 348 25.05 1.01 -15.36
C ALA A 348 26.22 0.63 -16.28
N GLY A 349 26.26 -0.64 -16.77
CA GLY A 349 27.30 -1.12 -17.66
C GLY A 349 27.30 -0.43 -19.03
N VAL A 350 26.13 -0.23 -19.64
CA VAL A 350 26.00 0.46 -20.93
C VAL A 350 26.25 1.96 -20.76
N ARG A 351 25.72 2.57 -19.72
CA ARG A 351 25.90 4.01 -19.44
C ARG A 351 27.35 4.39 -19.14
N ALA A 352 28.09 3.51 -18.49
CA ALA A 352 29.53 3.74 -18.23
C ALA A 352 30.36 3.85 -19.54
N ALA A 353 29.88 3.25 -20.62
CA ALA A 353 30.53 3.34 -21.96
C ALA A 353 30.11 4.59 -22.75
N MET A 354 29.17 5.40 -22.24
CA MET A 354 28.68 6.61 -22.92
C MET A 354 29.42 7.85 -22.41
N ALA A 355 29.34 8.94 -23.17
CA ALA A 355 29.96 10.21 -22.78
C ALA A 355 29.36 10.71 -21.44
N PRO A 356 30.20 11.24 -20.51
CA PRO A 356 29.73 11.82 -19.27
C PRO A 356 28.67 12.93 -19.53
N GLY A 357 27.57 12.90 -18.77
CA GLY A 357 26.48 13.88 -18.93
C GLY A 357 25.45 13.53 -19.99
N SER A 358 25.54 12.39 -20.68
CA SER A 358 24.45 11.88 -21.51
C SER A 358 23.27 11.53 -20.65
N GLY A 359 22.10 12.16 -20.87
CA GLY A 359 20.85 11.84 -20.22
C GLY A 359 20.39 10.40 -20.50
N PRO A 360 19.30 9.93 -19.85
CA PRO A 360 18.78 8.59 -20.10
C PRO A 360 18.26 8.43 -21.53
N ILE A 361 18.35 7.23 -22.04
CA ILE A 361 17.84 6.85 -23.36
C ILE A 361 16.36 6.53 -23.21
N LEU A 362 15.50 7.33 -23.84
CA LEU A 362 14.04 7.26 -23.70
C LEU A 362 13.32 6.84 -25.00
N THR A 363 14.07 6.46 -26.05
CA THR A 363 13.52 6.00 -27.33
C THR A 363 14.10 4.66 -27.74
N VAL A 364 13.27 3.77 -28.32
CA VAL A 364 13.68 2.46 -28.82
C VAL A 364 14.64 2.59 -29.99
N ARG A 365 14.42 3.54 -30.90
CA ARG A 365 15.34 3.81 -32.02
C ARG A 365 16.75 4.07 -31.54
N ARG A 366 16.91 4.98 -30.56
CA ARG A 366 18.22 5.29 -30.00
C ARG A 366 18.80 4.10 -29.22
N ALA A 367 17.95 3.35 -28.49
CA ALA A 367 18.39 2.13 -27.83
C ALA A 367 18.93 1.11 -28.82
N MET A 368 18.19 0.82 -29.90
CA MET A 368 18.59 -0.12 -30.95
C MET A 368 19.90 0.31 -31.65
N THR A 369 20.07 1.62 -31.90
CA THR A 369 21.28 2.14 -32.49
C THR A 369 22.52 1.93 -31.59
N LEU A 370 22.36 2.00 -30.28
CA LEU A 370 23.44 1.88 -29.31
C LEU A 370 23.82 0.43 -29.00
N ILE A 371 22.82 -0.45 -28.82
CA ILE A 371 23.05 -1.84 -28.36
C ILE A 371 22.97 -2.87 -29.49
N GLY A 372 22.54 -2.45 -30.69
CA GLY A 372 22.42 -3.29 -31.88
C GLY A 372 21.20 -4.24 -31.87
N LEU A 373 20.88 -4.81 -33.04
CA LEU A 373 19.76 -5.73 -33.23
C LEU A 373 19.92 -7.04 -32.45
N ASP A 374 21.12 -7.52 -32.25
CA ASP A 374 21.36 -8.75 -31.49
C ASP A 374 20.99 -8.61 -30.02
N ALA A 375 21.13 -7.41 -29.45
CA ALA A 375 20.65 -7.13 -28.10
C ALA A 375 19.11 -7.13 -28.04
N VAL A 376 18.45 -6.60 -29.08
CA VAL A 376 16.98 -6.65 -29.18
C VAL A 376 16.49 -8.12 -29.22
N ARG A 377 17.15 -8.96 -30.01
CA ARG A 377 16.86 -10.39 -30.11
C ARG A 377 17.02 -11.09 -28.76
N ARG A 378 18.14 -10.85 -28.07
CA ARG A 378 18.38 -11.39 -26.71
C ARG A 378 17.35 -10.88 -25.72
N ALA A 379 16.96 -9.61 -25.76
CA ALA A 379 15.90 -9.07 -24.90
C ALA A 379 14.58 -9.81 -25.11
N GLY A 380 14.19 -10.07 -26.37
CA GLY A 380 12.98 -10.84 -26.68
C GLY A 380 13.03 -12.30 -26.22
N GLN A 381 14.22 -12.92 -26.15
CA GLN A 381 14.40 -14.29 -25.66
C GLN A 381 14.32 -14.41 -24.12
N VAL A 382 14.66 -13.33 -23.41
CA VAL A 382 14.64 -13.30 -21.93
C VAL A 382 13.23 -13.07 -21.40
N LEU A 383 12.34 -12.46 -22.18
CA LEU A 383 10.96 -12.21 -21.76
C LEU A 383 10.21 -13.52 -21.55
N LYS A 384 9.43 -13.58 -20.47
CA LYS A 384 8.52 -14.70 -20.23
C LYS A 384 7.42 -14.73 -21.28
N PRO A 385 7.02 -15.92 -21.75
CA PRO A 385 5.92 -16.03 -22.71
C PRO A 385 4.60 -15.57 -22.07
N TRP A 386 3.71 -15.02 -22.89
CA TRP A 386 2.34 -14.66 -22.50
C TRP A 386 1.52 -15.90 -22.14
N PRO A 387 0.64 -15.85 -21.14
CA PRO A 387 0.42 -14.77 -20.16
C PRO A 387 1.28 -14.91 -18.88
N GLY A 388 2.29 -15.79 -18.87
CA GLY A 388 3.07 -16.09 -17.68
C GLY A 388 2.24 -16.84 -16.62
N PRO A 389 2.26 -16.40 -15.34
CA PRO A 389 1.53 -17.07 -14.26
C PRO A 389 0.04 -16.67 -14.15
N LEU A 390 -0.47 -15.80 -15.03
CA LEU A 390 -1.83 -15.27 -14.96
C LEU A 390 -2.85 -16.29 -15.46
N ASN A 391 -4.02 -16.33 -14.82
CA ASN A 391 -5.19 -17.03 -15.36
C ASN A 391 -5.84 -16.20 -16.49
N GLU A 392 -6.84 -16.75 -17.17
CA GLU A 392 -7.49 -16.12 -18.34
C GLU A 392 -8.12 -14.76 -18.02
N GLU A 393 -8.81 -14.63 -16.89
CA GLU A 393 -9.41 -13.36 -16.45
C GLU A 393 -8.35 -12.30 -16.15
N GLN A 394 -7.31 -12.68 -15.43
CA GLN A 394 -6.18 -11.81 -15.07
C GLN A 394 -5.38 -11.41 -16.32
N ALA A 395 -5.18 -12.33 -17.26
CA ALA A 395 -4.52 -12.06 -18.55
C ALA A 395 -5.34 -11.07 -19.39
N THR A 396 -6.66 -11.25 -19.46
CA THR A 396 -7.57 -10.32 -20.14
C THR A 396 -7.54 -8.93 -19.49
N ALA A 397 -7.46 -8.86 -18.17
CA ALA A 397 -7.35 -7.59 -17.46
C ALA A 397 -6.01 -6.89 -17.72
N LEU A 398 -4.91 -7.63 -17.81
CA LEU A 398 -3.60 -7.09 -18.19
C LEU A 398 -3.62 -6.59 -19.65
N ASP A 399 -4.18 -7.36 -20.57
CA ASP A 399 -4.29 -7.01 -21.98
C ASP A 399 -5.06 -5.70 -22.18
N ARG A 400 -6.18 -5.50 -21.46
CA ARG A 400 -6.91 -4.22 -21.44
C ARG A 400 -6.03 -3.06 -20.95
N GLN A 401 -5.22 -3.25 -19.90
CA GLN A 401 -4.34 -2.18 -19.41
C GLN A 401 -3.26 -1.84 -20.43
N ILE A 402 -2.77 -2.82 -21.17
CA ILE A 402 -1.80 -2.63 -22.24
C ILE A 402 -2.45 -1.92 -23.43
N ASP A 403 -3.67 -2.30 -23.84
CA ASP A 403 -4.42 -1.60 -24.87
C ASP A 403 -4.64 -0.12 -24.50
N LEU A 404 -5.06 0.16 -23.28
CA LEU A 404 -5.19 1.53 -22.79
C LEU A 404 -3.85 2.30 -22.83
N ALA A 405 -2.73 1.63 -22.54
CA ALA A 405 -1.41 2.24 -22.62
C ALA A 405 -1.04 2.58 -24.07
N HIS A 406 -1.25 1.67 -25.02
CA HIS A 406 -1.02 1.91 -26.43
C HIS A 406 -1.88 3.03 -26.97
N ARG A 407 -3.18 3.00 -26.67
CA ARG A 407 -4.12 4.05 -27.07
C ARG A 407 -3.71 5.42 -26.53
N ALA A 408 -3.32 5.49 -25.25
CA ALA A 408 -2.80 6.72 -24.66
C ALA A 408 -1.52 7.20 -25.36
N GLY A 409 -0.59 6.29 -25.66
CA GLY A 409 0.63 6.61 -26.40
C GLY A 409 0.34 7.15 -27.80
N HIS A 410 -0.60 6.56 -28.53
CA HIS A 410 -1.03 7.07 -29.85
C HIS A 410 -1.72 8.41 -29.75
N ALA A 411 -2.60 8.63 -28.76
CA ALA A 411 -3.20 9.94 -28.51
C ALA A 411 -2.13 10.99 -28.21
N ALA A 412 -1.11 10.65 -27.44
CA ALA A 412 0.00 11.56 -27.14
C ALA A 412 0.82 11.95 -28.40
N ARG A 413 1.01 11.02 -29.35
CA ARG A 413 1.62 11.34 -30.66
C ARG A 413 0.82 12.39 -31.43
N LEU A 414 -0.51 12.34 -31.36
CA LEU A 414 -1.38 13.29 -32.03
C LEU A 414 -1.43 14.65 -31.31
N LEU A 415 -1.39 14.65 -30.00
CA LEU A 415 -1.48 15.86 -29.17
C LEU A 415 -0.12 16.53 -28.90
N ARG A 416 0.98 15.94 -29.37
CA ARG A 416 2.33 16.48 -29.10
C ARG A 416 2.51 17.86 -29.70
N PRO A 417 3.17 18.79 -29.01
CA PRO A 417 3.56 20.05 -29.57
C PRO A 417 4.57 19.88 -30.72
N ALA A 418 4.59 20.81 -31.65
CA ALA A 418 5.51 20.80 -32.79
C ALA A 418 6.98 20.78 -32.30
N GLY A 419 7.80 20.00 -32.98
CA GLY A 419 9.25 19.89 -32.67
C GLY A 419 9.63 18.77 -31.73
N TYR A 420 8.67 18.14 -31.04
CA TYR A 420 8.97 17.00 -30.14
C TYR A 420 8.91 15.66 -30.87
N ASP A 421 9.79 14.73 -30.47
CA ASP A 421 9.83 13.37 -31.03
C ASP A 421 8.56 12.57 -30.67
N ALA A 422 7.88 12.04 -31.68
CA ALA A 422 6.65 11.28 -31.53
C ALA A 422 6.86 9.97 -30.74
N GLU A 423 8.02 9.33 -30.86
CA GLU A 423 8.37 8.12 -30.15
C GLU A 423 8.64 8.41 -28.67
N LEU A 424 9.36 9.50 -28.38
CA LEU A 424 9.62 9.92 -27.01
C LEU A 424 8.32 10.17 -26.23
N VAL A 425 7.40 10.93 -26.81
CA VAL A 425 6.11 11.24 -26.19
C VAL A 425 5.28 9.98 -26.00
N TYR A 426 5.28 9.08 -26.98
CA TYR A 426 4.63 7.77 -26.90
C TYR A 426 5.14 6.96 -25.71
N LEU A 427 6.45 6.74 -25.63
CA LEU A 427 7.08 5.93 -24.57
C LEU A 427 6.92 6.55 -23.19
N LEU A 428 7.03 7.87 -23.05
CA LEU A 428 6.74 8.56 -21.79
C LEU A 428 5.31 8.32 -21.32
N THR A 429 4.36 8.31 -22.27
CA THR A 429 2.96 8.04 -21.94
C THR A 429 2.75 6.61 -21.43
N LEU A 430 3.43 5.63 -22.04
CA LEU A 430 3.44 4.25 -21.55
C LEU A 430 4.11 4.16 -20.17
N MET A 431 5.25 4.85 -19.98
CA MET A 431 5.96 4.87 -18.69
C MET A 431 5.10 5.47 -17.55
N GLN A 432 4.22 6.43 -17.84
CA GLN A 432 3.26 6.93 -16.86
C GLN A 432 2.20 5.89 -16.45
N ARG A 433 2.05 4.79 -17.20
CA ARG A 433 1.21 3.64 -16.84
C ARG A 433 2.00 2.47 -16.24
N LEU A 434 3.32 2.58 -16.19
CA LEU A 434 4.21 1.49 -15.77
C LEU A 434 3.82 0.90 -14.42
N GLY A 435 3.55 1.73 -13.41
CA GLY A 435 3.13 1.25 -12.09
C GLY A 435 1.86 0.40 -12.15
N ARG A 436 0.86 0.83 -12.95
CA ARG A 436 -0.41 0.10 -13.15
C ARG A 436 -0.21 -1.24 -13.84
N LEU A 437 0.61 -1.28 -14.87
CA LEU A 437 0.96 -2.52 -15.60
C LEU A 437 1.68 -3.52 -14.68
N VAL A 438 2.63 -3.04 -13.88
CA VAL A 438 3.36 -3.87 -12.93
C VAL A 438 2.45 -4.41 -11.83
N VAL A 439 1.55 -3.59 -11.28
CA VAL A 439 0.56 -4.06 -10.29
C VAL A 439 -0.38 -5.09 -10.91
N GLN A 440 -0.88 -4.86 -12.13
CA GLN A 440 -1.78 -5.79 -12.81
C GLN A 440 -1.13 -7.15 -13.07
N TYR A 441 0.17 -7.18 -13.41
CA TYR A 441 0.89 -8.42 -13.70
C TYR A 441 1.34 -9.16 -12.43
N HIS A 442 1.88 -8.45 -11.44
CA HIS A 442 2.47 -9.07 -10.26
C HIS A 442 1.47 -9.26 -9.11
N PHE A 443 0.41 -8.47 -9.06
CA PHE A 443 -0.60 -8.44 -7.99
C PHE A 443 -2.02 -8.33 -8.57
N PRO A 444 -2.43 -9.30 -9.42
CA PRO A 444 -3.71 -9.23 -10.14
C PRO A 444 -4.92 -9.21 -9.20
N ASP A 445 -4.86 -9.89 -8.05
CA ASP A 445 -5.95 -9.92 -7.07
C ASP A 445 -6.10 -8.57 -6.36
N GLU A 446 -4.98 -7.94 -6.01
CA GLU A 446 -4.93 -6.60 -5.44
C GLU A 446 -5.37 -5.57 -6.48
N ALA A 447 -4.96 -5.68 -7.74
CA ALA A 447 -5.45 -4.84 -8.83
C ALA A 447 -6.97 -4.92 -8.96
N GLY A 448 -7.54 -6.12 -8.89
CA GLY A 448 -8.98 -6.33 -8.86
C GLY A 448 -9.67 -5.69 -7.65
N GLN A 449 -9.02 -5.69 -6.48
CA GLN A 449 -9.54 -5.01 -5.28
C GLN A 449 -9.52 -3.49 -5.45
N ILE A 450 -8.45 -2.91 -6.01
CA ILE A 450 -8.34 -1.49 -6.32
C ILE A 450 -9.48 -1.07 -7.25
N GLN A 451 -9.70 -1.81 -8.34
CA GLN A 451 -10.77 -1.53 -9.29
C GLN A 451 -12.15 -1.55 -8.62
N ARG A 452 -12.43 -2.52 -7.75
CA ARG A 452 -13.70 -2.58 -7.00
C ARG A 452 -13.90 -1.38 -6.06
N LEU A 453 -12.84 -0.89 -5.43
CA LEU A 453 -12.90 0.29 -4.56
C LEU A 453 -13.15 1.59 -5.34
N MET A 454 -12.68 1.64 -6.59
CA MET A 454 -12.88 2.79 -7.49
C MET A 454 -14.28 2.86 -8.09
N GLN A 455 -15.03 1.74 -8.11
CA GLN A 455 -16.37 1.72 -8.67
C GLN A 455 -17.37 2.45 -7.75
N ALA A 456 -18.25 3.25 -8.38
CA ALA A 456 -19.38 3.83 -7.70
C ALA A 456 -20.29 2.73 -7.12
N ALA A 457 -20.95 3.02 -6.01
CA ALA A 457 -21.85 2.11 -5.32
C ALA A 457 -23.26 2.63 -5.33
N PRO A 458 -24.27 1.75 -5.47
CA PRO A 458 -25.66 2.17 -5.29
C PRO A 458 -25.83 2.79 -3.90
N GLY A 459 -26.53 3.91 -3.87
CA GLY A 459 -26.89 4.58 -2.63
C GLY A 459 -27.65 3.65 -1.70
N PRO A 460 -27.66 3.92 -0.39
CA PRO A 460 -28.30 3.04 0.61
C PRO A 460 -29.81 2.87 0.40
N ARG A 461 -30.42 3.72 -0.40
CA ARG A 461 -31.81 3.60 -0.87
C ARG A 461 -31.87 3.79 -2.37
N ALA A 462 -32.83 3.13 -3.03
CA ALA A 462 -33.03 3.24 -4.48
C ALA A 462 -33.32 4.67 -4.98
N SER A 463 -33.67 5.60 -4.10
CA SER A 463 -33.93 7.01 -4.39
C SER A 463 -32.72 7.93 -4.11
N GLU A 464 -31.65 7.41 -3.54
CA GLU A 464 -30.45 8.19 -3.24
C GLU A 464 -29.43 8.05 -4.40
N PRO A 465 -28.65 9.10 -4.72
CA PRO A 465 -27.65 9.01 -5.76
C PRO A 465 -26.56 8.01 -5.40
N ASP A 466 -25.95 7.39 -6.41
CA ASP A 466 -24.83 6.50 -6.25
C ASP A 466 -23.69 7.18 -5.48
N GLU A 467 -23.11 6.47 -4.53
CA GLU A 467 -21.95 6.95 -3.79
C GLU A 467 -20.71 6.85 -4.69
N PRO A 468 -19.91 7.92 -4.82
CA PRO A 468 -18.72 7.89 -5.65
C PRO A 468 -17.70 6.85 -5.14
N GLY A 469 -17.01 6.17 -6.06
CA GLY A 469 -15.91 5.30 -5.74
C GLY A 469 -14.69 6.07 -5.19
N MET A 470 -13.72 5.34 -4.65
CA MET A 470 -12.45 5.92 -4.23
C MET A 470 -11.64 6.43 -5.43
N VAL A 471 -10.84 7.47 -5.20
CA VAL A 471 -9.79 7.87 -6.15
C VAL A 471 -8.72 6.77 -6.21
N GLU A 472 -8.16 6.49 -7.39
CA GLU A 472 -7.18 5.42 -7.60
C GLU A 472 -6.01 5.46 -6.61
N GLU A 473 -5.44 6.64 -6.38
CA GLU A 473 -4.32 6.85 -5.44
C GLU A 473 -4.67 6.34 -4.03
N LEU A 474 -5.87 6.69 -3.56
CA LEU A 474 -6.35 6.27 -2.25
C LEU A 474 -6.65 4.76 -2.19
N ALA A 475 -7.28 4.23 -3.25
CA ALA A 475 -7.61 2.81 -3.36
C ALA A 475 -6.34 1.94 -3.42
N ALA A 476 -5.36 2.35 -4.24
CA ALA A 476 -4.08 1.68 -4.36
C ALA A 476 -3.31 1.69 -3.05
N PHE A 477 -3.20 2.85 -2.41
CA PHE A 477 -2.53 2.94 -1.12
C PHE A 477 -3.19 2.06 -0.06
N THR A 478 -4.51 1.99 -0.10
CA THR A 478 -5.32 1.20 0.82
C THR A 478 -5.09 -0.31 0.68
N VAL A 479 -4.88 -0.78 -0.54
CA VAL A 479 -4.71 -2.21 -0.86
C VAL A 479 -3.25 -2.64 -0.81
N LEU A 480 -2.35 -1.84 -1.38
CA LEU A 480 -0.95 -2.17 -1.56
C LEU A 480 -0.05 -1.61 -0.44
N GLY A 481 -0.48 -0.55 0.25
CA GLY A 481 0.34 0.16 1.23
C GLY A 481 1.32 1.17 0.63
N PHE A 482 1.28 1.40 -0.69
CA PHE A 482 2.09 2.39 -1.39
C PHE A 482 1.34 2.98 -2.60
N ASP A 483 1.85 4.11 -3.11
CA ASP A 483 1.34 4.79 -4.30
C ASP A 483 1.84 4.10 -5.57
N ILE A 484 0.93 3.87 -6.54
CA ILE A 484 1.24 3.27 -7.84
C ILE A 484 2.27 4.13 -8.62
N GLU A 485 2.18 5.45 -8.53
CA GLU A 485 3.14 6.35 -9.17
C GLU A 485 4.54 6.22 -8.56
N ALA A 486 4.61 6.04 -7.22
CA ALA A 486 5.88 5.77 -6.53
C ALA A 486 6.52 4.46 -6.98
N LEU A 487 5.72 3.43 -7.28
CA LEU A 487 6.21 2.18 -7.86
C LEU A 487 6.83 2.40 -9.25
N GLY A 488 6.13 3.11 -10.14
CA GLY A 488 6.65 3.43 -11.47
C GLY A 488 8.00 4.15 -11.39
N GLN A 489 8.14 5.11 -10.48
CA GLN A 489 9.40 5.81 -10.24
C GLN A 489 10.50 4.89 -9.66
N ALA A 490 10.15 3.96 -8.75
CA ALA A 490 11.13 3.01 -8.21
C ALA A 490 11.69 2.09 -9.29
N VAL A 491 10.85 1.63 -10.22
CA VAL A 491 11.29 0.88 -11.41
C VAL A 491 12.18 1.75 -12.27
N GLY A 492 11.81 2.99 -12.55
CA GLY A 492 12.63 3.94 -13.31
C GLY A 492 14.01 4.19 -12.68
N ARG A 493 14.08 4.39 -11.37
CA ARG A 493 15.38 4.52 -10.64
C ARG A 493 16.23 3.26 -10.78
N HIS A 494 15.61 2.10 -10.68
CA HIS A 494 16.32 0.83 -10.86
C HIS A 494 16.88 0.69 -12.29
N TRP A 495 16.27 1.31 -13.29
CA TRP A 495 16.79 1.36 -14.65
C TRP A 495 17.89 2.43 -14.84
N GLY A 496 18.18 3.25 -13.84
CA GLY A 496 19.16 4.32 -13.92
C GLY A 496 18.64 5.59 -14.57
N MET A 497 17.31 5.82 -14.52
CA MET A 497 16.71 7.10 -14.94
C MET A 497 17.09 8.21 -13.98
N ASP A 498 17.36 9.41 -14.52
CA ASP A 498 17.63 10.61 -13.73
C ASP A 498 16.33 11.23 -13.17
N GLU A 499 16.46 12.19 -12.27
CA GLU A 499 15.31 12.82 -11.62
C GLU A 499 14.39 13.53 -12.62
N SER A 500 14.92 14.04 -13.74
CA SER A 500 14.10 14.67 -14.78
C SER A 500 13.21 13.63 -15.49
N ALA A 501 13.77 12.47 -15.86
CA ALA A 501 13.01 11.38 -16.44
C ALA A 501 11.99 10.81 -15.45
N LEU A 502 12.38 10.64 -14.19
CA LEU A 502 11.45 10.19 -13.12
C LEU A 502 10.28 11.15 -12.91
N LEU A 503 10.52 12.45 -13.01
CA LEU A 503 9.45 13.47 -12.94
C LEU A 503 8.51 13.34 -14.14
N MET A 504 9.03 13.14 -15.35
CA MET A 504 8.22 12.95 -16.55
C MET A 504 7.38 11.67 -16.51
N MET A 505 7.89 10.61 -15.88
CA MET A 505 7.18 9.33 -15.68
C MET A 505 6.01 9.43 -14.70
N ARG A 506 5.95 10.45 -13.87
CA ARG A 506 4.87 10.65 -12.90
C ARG A 506 3.73 11.45 -13.51
N ARG A 507 2.50 10.93 -13.45
CA ARG A 507 1.30 11.67 -13.89
C ARG A 507 1.08 12.94 -13.08
N LEU A 508 0.41 13.91 -13.68
CA LEU A 508 -0.02 15.10 -12.97
C LEU A 508 -1.22 14.78 -12.08
N PRO A 509 -1.21 15.14 -10.78
CA PRO A 509 -2.33 14.90 -9.88
C PRO A 509 -3.61 15.58 -10.40
N LEU A 510 -4.73 14.85 -10.41
CA LEU A 510 -6.01 15.36 -10.92
C LEU A 510 -6.55 16.58 -10.16
N ALA A 511 -6.18 16.70 -8.88
CA ALA A 511 -6.65 17.79 -8.02
C ALA A 511 -5.89 19.11 -8.23
N LEU A 512 -4.72 19.09 -8.89
CA LEU A 512 -3.90 20.29 -9.06
C LEU A 512 -4.12 20.93 -10.44
N PRO A 513 -4.16 22.27 -10.52
CA PRO A 513 -4.19 22.97 -11.79
C PRO A 513 -2.86 22.77 -12.54
N VAL A 514 -2.92 22.74 -13.86
CA VAL A 514 -1.73 22.65 -14.73
C VAL A 514 -1.29 24.05 -15.12
N HIS A 515 -0.02 24.37 -14.86
CA HIS A 515 0.55 25.67 -15.19
C HIS A 515 1.45 25.57 -16.42
N ALA A 516 1.47 26.62 -17.22
CA ALA A 516 2.37 26.72 -18.36
C ALA A 516 3.82 26.76 -17.85
N SER A 517 4.66 25.87 -18.36
CA SER A 517 6.11 25.82 -18.11
C SER A 517 6.87 26.03 -19.43
N LYS A 518 8.05 26.64 -19.33
CA LYS A 518 8.99 26.75 -20.45
C LYS A 518 10.00 25.61 -20.48
N ILE A 519 9.86 24.64 -19.55
CA ILE A 519 10.77 23.51 -19.42
C ILE A 519 10.23 22.37 -20.27
N ASP A 520 11.05 21.84 -21.17
CA ASP A 520 10.67 20.75 -22.08
C ASP A 520 10.16 19.51 -21.34
N ALA A 521 10.78 19.16 -20.22
CA ALA A 521 10.38 18.02 -19.39
C ALA A 521 8.94 18.18 -18.85
N ASP A 522 8.56 19.38 -18.43
CA ASP A 522 7.20 19.66 -17.95
C ASP A 522 6.18 19.57 -19.08
N LEU A 523 6.53 20.09 -20.26
CA LEU A 523 5.64 20.05 -21.42
C LEU A 523 5.42 18.61 -21.90
N LEU A 524 6.48 17.80 -21.95
CA LEU A 524 6.39 16.37 -22.25
C LEU A 524 5.55 15.63 -21.22
N ARG A 525 5.75 15.92 -19.93
CA ARG A 525 4.94 15.37 -18.84
C ARG A 525 3.48 15.74 -18.97
N CYS A 526 3.18 17.01 -19.28
CA CYS A 526 1.81 17.50 -19.51
C CYS A 526 1.16 16.77 -20.68
N THR A 527 1.86 16.61 -21.80
CA THR A 527 1.35 15.91 -22.98
C THR A 527 1.01 14.46 -22.66
N ALA A 528 1.92 13.73 -22.02
CA ALA A 528 1.70 12.35 -21.61
C ALA A 528 0.53 12.22 -20.61
N SER A 529 0.44 13.13 -19.63
CA SER A 529 -0.65 13.13 -18.64
C SER A 529 -2.00 13.46 -19.28
N CYS A 530 -2.05 14.44 -20.20
CA CYS A 530 -3.25 14.78 -20.96
C CYS A 530 -3.77 13.57 -21.77
N ALA A 531 -2.89 12.90 -22.50
CA ALA A 531 -3.27 11.72 -23.29
C ALA A 531 -3.77 10.56 -22.41
N ASN A 532 -3.14 10.35 -21.26
CA ASN A 532 -3.60 9.34 -20.29
C ASN A 532 -4.97 9.68 -19.71
N GLU A 533 -5.21 10.93 -19.32
CA GLU A 533 -6.52 11.38 -18.82
C GLU A 533 -7.60 11.31 -19.90
N LEU A 534 -7.25 11.65 -21.15
CA LEU A 534 -8.14 11.53 -22.30
C LEU A 534 -8.63 10.10 -22.49
N ILE A 535 -7.70 9.12 -22.49
CA ILE A 535 -8.07 7.72 -22.70
C ILE A 535 -8.82 7.16 -21.49
N ASP A 536 -8.46 7.52 -20.28
CA ASP A 536 -9.21 7.13 -19.08
C ASP A 536 -10.65 7.69 -19.13
N ALA A 537 -10.86 8.92 -19.64
CA ALA A 537 -12.18 9.50 -19.85
C ALA A 537 -13.01 8.74 -20.89
N THR A 538 -12.40 8.21 -21.96
CA THR A 538 -13.13 7.43 -22.98
C THR A 538 -13.71 6.12 -22.46
N GLY A 539 -13.14 5.57 -21.38
CA GLY A 539 -13.65 4.37 -20.70
C GLY A 539 -14.88 4.58 -19.83
N LEU A 540 -15.28 5.84 -19.60
CA LEU A 540 -16.44 6.16 -18.78
C LEU A 540 -17.75 6.07 -19.58
N PRO A 541 -18.87 5.68 -18.93
CA PRO A 541 -20.20 5.77 -19.54
C PRO A 541 -20.64 7.23 -19.70
N GLU A 542 -21.54 7.51 -20.65
CA GLU A 542 -22.22 8.81 -20.76
C GLU A 542 -23.20 9.01 -19.58
N PRO A 543 -23.37 10.20 -18.99
CA PRO A 543 -22.73 11.48 -19.40
C PRO A 543 -21.34 11.74 -18.77
N GLY A 544 -20.81 10.84 -17.96
CA GLY A 544 -19.54 10.99 -17.25
C GLY A 544 -18.36 11.25 -18.20
N ARG A 545 -18.38 10.61 -19.37
CA ARG A 545 -17.36 10.79 -20.42
C ARG A 545 -17.24 12.24 -20.88
N GLN A 546 -18.36 12.91 -21.16
CA GLN A 546 -18.36 14.29 -21.60
C GLN A 546 -17.82 15.24 -20.55
N VAL A 547 -18.21 15.03 -19.29
CA VAL A 547 -17.71 15.82 -18.15
C VAL A 547 -16.20 15.63 -17.99
N ALA A 548 -15.70 14.39 -18.07
CA ALA A 548 -14.28 14.10 -17.99
C ALA A 548 -13.48 14.71 -19.14
N LEU A 549 -13.98 14.64 -20.38
CA LEU A 549 -13.36 15.28 -21.54
C LEU A 549 -13.28 16.81 -21.39
N GLN A 550 -14.36 17.45 -20.95
CA GLN A 550 -14.37 18.90 -20.70
C GLN A 550 -13.37 19.28 -19.59
N ARG A 551 -13.28 18.47 -18.52
CA ARG A 551 -12.31 18.68 -17.45
C ARG A 551 -10.87 18.56 -17.97
N THR A 552 -10.57 17.56 -18.77
CA THR A 552 -9.26 17.38 -19.40
C THR A 552 -8.93 18.57 -20.29
N HIS A 553 -9.87 19.02 -21.13
CA HIS A 553 -9.68 20.22 -21.93
C HIS A 553 -9.38 21.45 -21.07
N GLN A 554 -10.18 21.74 -20.05
CA GLN A 554 -9.96 22.89 -19.15
C GLN A 554 -8.59 22.89 -18.48
N ARG A 555 -8.07 21.72 -18.15
CA ARG A 555 -6.76 21.56 -17.50
C ARG A 555 -5.59 21.82 -18.46
N TYR A 556 -5.68 21.37 -19.71
CA TYR A 556 -4.53 21.31 -20.62
C TYR A 556 -4.59 22.29 -21.79
N ALA A 557 -5.76 22.87 -22.11
CA ALA A 557 -5.95 23.74 -23.27
C ALA A 557 -4.94 24.91 -23.34
N ARG A 558 -4.67 25.55 -22.20
CA ARG A 558 -3.76 26.71 -22.13
C ARG A 558 -2.27 26.31 -22.24
N VAL A 559 -1.92 25.09 -21.82
CA VAL A 559 -0.52 24.66 -21.77
C VAL A 559 -0.10 23.99 -23.06
N LEU A 560 -0.97 23.17 -23.63
CA LEU A 560 -0.70 22.41 -24.86
C LEU A 560 -1.29 23.07 -26.10
N HIS A 561 -2.04 24.17 -25.97
CA HIS A 561 -2.77 24.85 -27.06
C HIS A 561 -3.69 23.90 -27.85
N VAL A 562 -4.34 22.95 -27.13
CA VAL A 562 -5.26 21.98 -27.72
C VAL A 562 -6.71 22.42 -27.53
N SER A 563 -7.52 22.26 -28.57
CA SER A 563 -8.97 22.47 -28.51
C SER A 563 -9.70 21.22 -28.03
N LEU A 564 -10.97 21.35 -27.67
CA LEU A 564 -11.80 20.20 -27.35
C LEU A 564 -11.96 19.26 -28.56
N GLU A 565 -11.99 19.83 -29.77
CA GLU A 565 -12.06 19.09 -31.03
C GLU A 565 -10.79 18.26 -31.26
N ASP A 566 -9.61 18.81 -30.97
CA ASP A 566 -8.32 18.07 -31.05
C ASP A 566 -8.34 16.87 -30.13
N LEU A 567 -8.81 17.00 -28.87
CA LEU A 567 -8.96 15.91 -27.94
C LEU A 567 -9.94 14.84 -28.44
N GLN A 568 -11.09 15.26 -28.98
CA GLN A 568 -12.07 14.32 -29.53
C GLN A 568 -11.53 13.60 -30.77
N ASN A 569 -10.80 14.29 -31.63
CA ASN A 569 -10.19 13.71 -32.82
C ASN A 569 -9.06 12.74 -32.43
N ALA A 570 -8.24 13.09 -31.45
CA ALA A 570 -7.23 12.19 -30.91
C ALA A 570 -7.87 10.91 -30.31
N ALA A 571 -8.96 11.03 -29.57
CA ALA A 571 -9.70 9.89 -29.03
C ALA A 571 -10.30 8.99 -30.12
N LYS A 572 -10.88 9.60 -31.19
CA LYS A 572 -11.45 8.87 -32.35
C LYS A 572 -10.36 8.23 -33.20
N GLY A 573 -9.26 8.94 -33.48
CA GLY A 573 -8.13 8.45 -34.27
C GLY A 573 -7.51 7.20 -33.67
N VAL A 574 -7.50 7.09 -32.36
CA VAL A 574 -7.02 5.91 -31.66
C VAL A 574 -8.01 4.74 -31.69
N SER A 575 -9.32 5.03 -31.73
CA SER A 575 -10.33 3.98 -31.85
C SER A 575 -10.35 3.31 -33.23
N SER A 576 -9.77 3.95 -34.25
CA SER A 576 -9.67 3.42 -35.62
C SER A 576 -8.37 2.64 -35.89
N VAL A 577 -7.40 2.70 -34.98
CA VAL A 577 -6.18 1.86 -35.07
C VAL A 577 -6.58 0.46 -34.64
N ALA A 578 -6.78 -0.42 -35.64
CA ALA A 578 -7.19 -1.82 -35.45
C ALA A 578 -6.27 -2.56 -34.47
N THR A 579 -6.87 -3.43 -33.70
CA THR A 579 -6.18 -4.46 -32.89
C THR A 579 -5.07 -5.16 -33.71
N PRO A 580 -3.93 -5.49 -33.07
CA PRO A 580 -2.76 -6.06 -33.76
C PRO A 580 -3.01 -7.35 -34.58
N GLU A 581 -4.17 -8.00 -34.42
CA GLU A 581 -4.53 -9.20 -35.18
C GLU A 581 -4.80 -8.95 -36.67
N GLN A 582 -5.13 -7.72 -37.07
CA GLN A 582 -5.43 -7.39 -38.47
C GLN A 582 -4.20 -6.93 -39.28
N ALA A 583 -3.07 -6.65 -38.64
CA ALA A 583 -1.87 -6.16 -39.32
C ALA A 583 -0.92 -7.27 -39.82
N VAL A 584 -1.21 -8.54 -39.56
CA VAL A 584 -0.40 -9.69 -40.04
C VAL A 584 -1.13 -10.46 -41.14
N GLN A 585 -1.77 -9.77 -42.09
CA GLN A 585 -1.94 -10.31 -43.42
C GLN A 585 -0.75 -9.88 -44.25
N MET A 586 0.28 -10.72 -44.25
CA MET A 586 1.37 -10.64 -45.23
C MET A 586 0.78 -10.80 -46.63
N PRO A 587 1.18 -9.98 -47.63
CA PRO A 587 0.88 -10.25 -48.99
C PRO A 587 1.48 -11.61 -49.33
N ALA A 588 0.65 -12.49 -49.84
CA ALA A 588 1.11 -13.79 -50.42
C ALA A 588 2.19 -13.47 -51.45
N VAL A 589 3.36 -14.02 -51.23
CA VAL A 589 4.41 -14.04 -52.28
C VAL A 589 3.91 -14.96 -53.36
N GLU A 590 3.38 -14.40 -54.43
CA GLU A 590 3.11 -15.12 -55.66
C GLU A 590 4.42 -15.59 -56.28
N GLY A 591 4.47 -16.90 -56.51
CA GLY A 591 5.16 -17.51 -57.65
C GLY A 591 6.68 -17.64 -57.54
N TYR A 592 7.13 -18.72 -56.94
CA TYR A 592 8.31 -19.41 -57.49
C TYR A 592 7.83 -20.80 -57.99
N GLN A 593 7.70 -20.91 -59.33
CA GLN A 593 7.45 -22.19 -60.02
C GLN A 593 8.72 -23.01 -59.94
N ASP A 594 8.62 -24.16 -59.30
CA ASP A 594 9.61 -25.23 -59.32
C ASP A 594 9.68 -25.84 -60.73
N HIS A 595 10.80 -25.69 -61.41
CA HIS A 595 11.16 -26.57 -62.49
C HIS A 595 11.96 -27.74 -61.92
N ALA A 596 11.22 -28.86 -61.79
CA ALA A 596 11.85 -30.16 -61.53
C ALA A 596 12.22 -30.80 -62.87
N GLU A 597 13.49 -31.01 -63.13
CA GLU A 597 13.99 -32.09 -63.95
C GLU A 597 15.21 -32.73 -63.28
N GLY A 598 15.07 -33.97 -63.04
CA GLY A 598 15.72 -35.12 -62.69
C GLY A 598 17.25 -35.20 -62.71
N GLU A 599 17.78 -35.87 -61.73
CA GLU A 599 18.61 -37.03 -61.91
C GLU A 599 18.96 -37.67 -60.57
N THR A 600 18.83 -38.96 -60.56
CA THR A 600 19.13 -39.90 -59.49
C THR A 600 20.64 -40.00 -59.26
N GLU A 601 21.07 -39.88 -57.99
CA GLU A 601 22.14 -40.73 -57.46
C GLU A 601 22.22 -40.57 -55.91
N SER A 602 22.00 -41.69 -55.20
CA SER A 602 22.39 -41.87 -53.82
C SER A 602 23.89 -42.14 -53.72
N PRO A 603 24.60 -41.66 -52.68
CA PRO A 603 25.01 -42.63 -51.67
C PRO A 603 25.02 -42.16 -50.21
N THR A 604 24.60 -43.08 -49.38
CA THR A 604 25.11 -43.45 -48.04
C THR A 604 25.52 -42.38 -47.03
N SER A 605 24.81 -42.44 -45.92
CA SER A 605 25.08 -41.88 -44.57
C SER A 605 26.51 -42.11 -44.06
N PRO A 606 26.96 -41.31 -43.08
CA PRO A 606 26.72 -41.80 -41.71
C PRO A 606 26.25 -40.70 -40.73
N SER A 607 25.42 -41.18 -39.81
CA SER A 607 24.94 -40.57 -38.59
C SER A 607 26.02 -39.97 -37.72
N ALA A 608 25.85 -38.72 -37.30
CA ALA A 608 26.53 -38.17 -36.14
C ALA A 608 25.50 -37.64 -35.16
N THR A 609 25.49 -38.26 -34.02
CA THR A 609 24.68 -38.00 -32.84
C THR A 609 24.88 -36.59 -32.27
N PRO A 610 23.84 -35.98 -31.64
CA PRO A 610 23.94 -34.59 -31.13
C PRO A 610 24.56 -34.52 -29.73
N ALA A 611 25.60 -35.25 -29.43
CA ALA A 611 26.33 -35.20 -28.15
C ALA A 611 27.56 -34.33 -28.14
N ALA A 612 28.01 -33.76 -29.29
CA ALA A 612 29.21 -32.97 -29.37
C ALA A 612 29.04 -31.44 -29.26
N ALA A 613 27.79 -30.95 -29.30
CA ALA A 613 27.50 -29.51 -29.17
C ALA A 613 27.27 -29.05 -27.70
N LEU A 614 27.12 -29.99 -26.76
CA LEU A 614 26.94 -29.69 -25.34
C LEU A 614 28.25 -29.63 -24.54
N ALA A 615 29.38 -30.13 -25.12
CA ALA A 615 30.69 -30.11 -24.46
C ALA A 615 31.45 -28.80 -24.61
N ALA A 616 31.11 -27.95 -25.58
CA ALA A 616 31.82 -26.67 -25.81
C ALA A 616 31.27 -25.52 -24.93
N VAL A 617 30.07 -25.63 -24.38
CA VAL A 617 29.48 -24.59 -23.48
C VAL A 617 29.82 -24.86 -22.02
N ALA A 618 30.19 -26.10 -21.65
CA ALA A 618 30.60 -26.44 -20.28
C ALA A 618 32.07 -26.08 -19.97
N ALA A 619 32.91 -25.87 -21.00
CA ALA A 619 34.31 -25.55 -20.82
C ALA A 619 34.62 -24.05 -20.55
N VAL A 620 33.67 -23.15 -20.80
CA VAL A 620 33.81 -21.70 -20.51
C VAL A 620 33.30 -21.33 -19.13
N ALA A 621 32.43 -22.17 -18.51
CA ALA A 621 31.94 -21.98 -17.13
C ALA A 621 32.83 -22.60 -16.05
N ALA A 622 33.79 -23.51 -16.43
CA ALA A 622 34.70 -24.18 -15.51
C ALA A 622 36.08 -23.49 -15.35
N GLY A 623 36.35 -22.42 -16.11
CA GLY A 623 37.65 -21.68 -16.08
C GLY A 623 37.76 -20.61 -14.98
N ALA A 624 36.78 -20.38 -14.16
CA ALA A 624 36.77 -19.34 -13.11
C ALA A 624 36.80 -19.83 -11.67
N GLN A 625 36.99 -21.15 -11.45
CA GLN A 625 37.16 -21.71 -10.10
C GLN A 625 38.23 -22.80 -10.08
N ALA A 626 39.50 -22.39 -10.20
CA ALA A 626 40.65 -23.21 -9.77
C ALA A 626 41.84 -22.32 -9.54
N GLY A 627 42.04 -21.92 -8.32
CA GLY A 627 43.25 -21.23 -7.89
C GLY A 627 43.24 -21.03 -6.40
N GLY A 628 43.79 -22.02 -5.63
CA GLY A 628 44.15 -21.77 -4.24
C GLY A 628 43.67 -22.76 -3.19
N GLY A 629 44.09 -24.00 -3.30
CA GLY A 629 44.15 -24.91 -2.14
C GLY A 629 45.58 -25.16 -1.73
N ALA A 630 45.95 -24.82 -0.54
CA ALA A 630 47.01 -25.47 0.22
C ALA A 630 46.81 -25.21 1.71
N ASP A 631 46.61 -26.23 2.41
CA ASP A 631 46.47 -26.41 3.86
C ASP A 631 47.86 -26.73 4.48
N PRO A 632 47.99 -26.98 5.81
CA PRO A 632 48.23 -26.00 6.86
C PRO A 632 49.52 -26.34 7.62
N SER A 633 49.90 -25.57 8.54
CA SER A 633 50.39 -25.85 9.88
C SER A 633 51.49 -24.88 10.35
N THR A 634 51.34 -24.58 11.59
CA THR A 634 52.37 -24.15 12.58
C THR A 634 52.48 -22.66 12.89
N ALA A 635 52.08 -22.44 14.11
CA ALA A 635 52.76 -21.75 15.21
C ALA A 635 52.61 -20.25 15.40
N ALA A 636 52.02 -19.95 16.53
CA ALA A 636 52.45 -19.03 17.58
C ALA A 636 52.42 -17.50 17.32
N GLY A 637 51.54 -16.85 18.04
CA GLY A 637 51.89 -15.81 19.00
C GLY A 637 52.11 -14.42 18.46
N ALA A 638 51.13 -13.51 18.62
CA ALA A 638 51.36 -12.23 19.29
C ALA A 638 50.07 -11.43 19.36
N ALA A 639 49.65 -11.13 20.58
CA ALA A 639 48.65 -10.14 20.90
C ALA A 639 49.19 -8.72 20.65
N VAL A 640 48.44 -7.88 19.95
CA VAL A 640 48.56 -6.41 20.04
C VAL A 640 47.21 -5.75 19.91
N SER A 641 46.69 -5.31 21.03
CA SER A 641 46.10 -4.04 21.43
C SER A 641 45.29 -3.27 20.39
N THR A 642 43.97 -3.31 20.55
CA THR A 642 43.04 -2.30 20.09
C THR A 642 43.07 -1.10 21.03
N GLY A 643 43.59 0.02 20.57
CA GLY A 643 43.62 1.28 21.27
C GLY A 643 43.46 2.47 20.33
N ASN A 644 42.37 3.21 20.55
CA ASN A 644 42.23 4.63 20.23
C ASN A 644 42.17 5.12 18.78
N LEU A 645 40.95 5.27 18.29
CA LEU A 645 40.59 6.23 17.23
C LEU A 645 39.35 7.07 17.65
N ARG A 646 39.43 7.73 18.80
CA ARG A 646 38.40 8.69 19.28
C ARG A 646 38.99 10.01 19.79
N SER A 647 40.04 10.52 19.18
CA SER A 647 40.62 11.81 19.60
C SER A 647 41.20 12.69 18.50
N ARG A 648 40.62 12.70 17.30
CA ARG A 648 41.03 13.67 16.25
C ARG A 648 39.88 14.32 15.47
N LEU A 649 38.78 14.70 16.17
CA LEU A 649 37.72 15.58 15.60
C LEU A 649 37.14 16.53 16.64
N ARG A 650 38.01 17.13 17.49
CA ARG A 650 37.61 18.26 18.34
C ARG A 650 38.77 19.27 18.41
N SER A 651 39.11 19.88 17.28
CA SER A 651 39.89 21.15 17.30
C SER A 651 39.84 21.77 15.89
N ARG A 652 38.72 22.34 15.52
CA ARG A 652 38.59 23.34 14.43
C ARG A 652 37.19 23.96 14.46
N ALA A 653 36.89 24.69 15.53
CA ALA A 653 35.77 25.62 15.58
C ALA A 653 35.98 26.59 16.74
N GLN A 654 36.99 27.39 16.65
CA GLN A 654 37.15 28.66 17.39
C GLN A 654 38.27 29.41 16.67
N ASP A 655 37.86 30.33 15.82
CA ASP A 655 38.56 31.57 15.46
C ASP A 655 37.83 32.18 14.24
N GLN A 656 36.93 33.09 14.54
CA GLN A 656 36.68 34.27 13.73
C GLN A 656 36.27 35.40 14.67
N PRO A 657 36.99 36.53 14.71
CA PRO A 657 36.53 37.78 15.26
C PRO A 657 35.94 38.68 14.19
N SER A 658 34.95 39.50 14.65
CA SER A 658 34.29 40.69 14.12
C SER A 658 33.48 40.57 12.84
#